data_d4978c4bab61c0bb0c89439329da5b1a
#
_entry.id   d4978c4bab61c0bb0c89439329da5b1a
#
_cell.length_a   1.000
_cell.length_b   1.000
_cell.length_c   1.000
_cell.angle_alpha   90.00
_cell.angle_beta   90.00
_cell.angle_gamma   90.00
#
_symmetry.space_group_name_H-M   'P 1'
#
loop_
_entity.id
_entity.type
_entity.pdbx_description
1 polymer ?
#
loop_
_entity_poly.entity_id
_entity_poly.type
_entity_poly.pdbx_seq_one_letter_code
_entity_poly.pdbx_strand_id
1 'polypeptide(L)'
;MKLKNLRVNNIEKPIGFQVQPLSFSWTVEDAGSAKKQKSARVQIYEEMSEENVEVFDSGACGEIDSLDYQVNIGLKPRTRYSWSVEVTADNGERAEAASWFETGKMNEPWIGTWISPDASEAEDVPTSSAILRKGFTYGGIGGNSARMYMCGLGVYECYLNGKKVGDEYLAPGYHSYDFHLQAQTYDVSNLLKQGENEIEIWLGEGWFKGRLGFDGGFTDIYGDRLYVIAELYTGGQCIAKTDETWDVLESPIRFNNIYDGEVYDARQKKIPVKGGRILSEAPKNCGELSDRYSLPVKQKETFPVKEVIHTPSGDTVLDFGQNLTGWVEFDCALPSGGEVRLTASEIMQNGEFYHENLRTAKTEFRYISDGEATHVRPHFTFYGFRYMKLEILGTEEMLSDAELKTQFTAVHLRSDFDQIGWIETGNEKVNQLFSNALWGQKGNFLDVPTDCPQRDERLGWTGDAQVFSETACYNMYMPAFYRKYLWDMRAEQSILDGAVPNVVPRLKRGMVAEFGSCPWADAGVIIPWNVYLHYGSKTLLAEMYPGMKAWVDHQRKQEEAEGGLHLIKGGFHFADWLALDNEQPGPFGATDPLYIASAYYFRCAGIVADAAEILGFDEADEYKKLAEEIKDAIRQTYFDGDGSCISETQTGAAIAVMFGLSENMAQFDGEQEAESEGDRLNQRVIENNGHLNTGFVGTPLLCPALTKSGHHKTAVDLLLNEDYPGWLYSVNLGATTIWERWNSVMPDGSMNPEGMNSLNHYSYGSIEAWMYGDVAGIRESKPGFKKAALEPHPDERLRYIDCKLETAVGTYESHWKYEADGSVKYRFVIPFGAEALIRLPDGRTEAVTAGEYTFCG
;
A
#
# COMPACT_ATOMS: atom_id res chain seq x y z
N MET A 1 31.19 1.37 -12.80
CA MET A 1 29.74 1.37 -13.13
C MET A 1 29.14 0.03 -12.76
N LYS A 2 27.99 0.00 -12.04
CA LYS A 2 27.25 -1.23 -11.66
C LYS A 2 25.78 -1.09 -12.04
N LEU A 3 25.18 -2.17 -12.52
CA LEU A 3 23.73 -2.24 -12.78
C LEU A 3 23.05 -2.89 -11.58
N LYS A 4 21.93 -2.29 -11.12
CA LYS A 4 21.12 -2.74 -10.00
C LYS A 4 19.63 -2.68 -10.32
N ASN A 5 18.80 -3.16 -9.38
CA ASN A 5 17.35 -3.11 -9.47
C ASN A 5 16.83 -3.67 -10.80
N LEU A 6 17.36 -4.83 -11.21
CA LEU A 6 16.96 -5.50 -12.44
C LEU A 6 15.55 -6.06 -12.26
N ARG A 7 14.53 -5.39 -12.79
CA ARG A 7 13.11 -5.74 -12.60
C ARG A 7 12.43 -6.13 -13.91
N VAL A 8 11.48 -7.02 -13.78
CA VAL A 8 10.50 -7.38 -14.81
C VAL A 8 9.13 -6.98 -14.29
N ASN A 9 8.42 -6.10 -15.01
CA ASN A 9 7.14 -5.53 -14.59
C ASN A 9 7.20 -4.98 -13.15
N ASN A 10 8.28 -4.27 -12.83
CA ASN A 10 8.54 -3.65 -11.52
C ASN A 10 8.79 -4.64 -10.35
N ILE A 11 9.07 -5.91 -10.63
CA ILE A 11 9.35 -6.94 -9.61
C ILE A 11 10.72 -7.56 -9.89
N GLU A 12 11.53 -7.77 -8.84
CA GLU A 12 12.80 -8.49 -8.94
C GLU A 12 12.57 -10.00 -8.95
N LYS A 13 13.07 -10.69 -9.98
CA LYS A 13 12.97 -12.15 -10.12
C LYS A 13 11.56 -12.70 -9.88
N PRO A 14 10.51 -12.18 -10.56
CA PRO A 14 9.15 -12.66 -10.36
C PRO A 14 9.00 -14.14 -10.75
N ILE A 15 8.26 -14.89 -9.92
CA ILE A 15 7.86 -16.27 -10.16
C ILE A 15 6.34 -16.40 -10.13
N GLY A 16 5.73 -16.76 -11.25
CA GLY A 16 4.28 -16.94 -11.37
C GLY A 16 3.46 -15.65 -11.29
N PHE A 17 4.09 -14.50 -11.54
CA PHE A 17 3.38 -13.23 -11.65
C PHE A 17 2.85 -13.00 -13.06
N GLN A 18 1.80 -12.17 -13.17
CA GLN A 18 1.33 -11.65 -14.44
C GLN A 18 2.35 -10.64 -14.99
N VAL A 19 3.11 -11.07 -15.99
CA VAL A 19 4.20 -10.28 -16.61
C VAL A 19 3.88 -9.79 -18.02
N GLN A 20 2.64 -9.85 -18.46
CA GLN A 20 2.21 -9.28 -19.74
C GLN A 20 1.36 -8.02 -19.51
N PRO A 21 1.62 -6.95 -20.28
CA PRO A 21 2.73 -6.74 -21.25
C PRO A 21 4.10 -6.77 -20.55
N LEU A 22 5.11 -7.37 -21.20
CA LEU A 22 6.46 -7.60 -20.64
C LEU A 22 7.29 -6.33 -20.72
N SER A 23 7.80 -5.84 -19.57
CA SER A 23 8.70 -4.70 -19.50
C SER A 23 9.89 -4.93 -18.56
N PHE A 24 11.02 -4.28 -18.85
CA PHE A 24 12.27 -4.39 -18.11
C PHE A 24 12.75 -3.03 -17.65
N SER A 25 13.30 -2.98 -16.43
CA SER A 25 13.93 -1.78 -15.88
C SER A 25 15.20 -2.09 -15.10
N TRP A 26 16.10 -1.09 -15.01
CA TRP A 26 17.36 -1.17 -14.24
C TRP A 26 17.85 0.22 -13.86
N THR A 27 18.69 0.29 -12.82
CA THR A 27 19.40 1.51 -12.41
C THR A 27 20.91 1.35 -12.58
N VAL A 28 21.63 2.46 -12.67
CA VAL A 28 23.10 2.51 -12.77
C VAL A 28 23.67 3.21 -11.55
N GLU A 29 24.57 2.55 -10.85
CA GLU A 29 25.33 3.10 -9.72
C GLU A 29 26.84 3.09 -10.01
N ASP A 30 27.60 3.77 -9.12
CA ASP A 30 29.05 3.83 -9.21
C ASP A 30 29.56 4.23 -10.62
N ALA A 31 28.88 5.18 -11.27
CA ALA A 31 29.14 5.56 -12.67
C ALA A 31 30.39 6.40 -12.87
N GLY A 32 31.10 6.80 -11.80
CA GLY A 32 32.32 7.59 -11.86
C GLY A 32 32.15 8.92 -12.63
N SER A 33 32.88 9.07 -13.74
CA SER A 33 32.77 10.28 -14.59
C SER A 33 31.67 10.20 -15.66
N ALA A 34 31.03 9.04 -15.82
CA ALA A 34 29.95 8.86 -16.80
C ALA A 34 28.68 9.62 -16.34
N LYS A 35 27.99 10.24 -17.28
CA LYS A 35 26.82 11.07 -17.00
C LYS A 35 25.51 10.46 -17.44
N LYS A 36 25.52 9.71 -18.55
CA LYS A 36 24.31 9.13 -19.14
C LYS A 36 24.58 7.87 -19.93
N GLN A 37 23.54 7.09 -20.12
CA GLN A 37 23.51 5.96 -21.04
C GLN A 37 23.66 6.45 -22.49
N LYS A 38 24.63 5.88 -23.22
CA LYS A 38 24.78 6.07 -24.67
C LYS A 38 24.00 5.01 -25.44
N SER A 39 24.02 3.77 -24.96
CA SER A 39 23.23 2.67 -25.52
C SER A 39 23.07 1.57 -24.49
N ALA A 40 22.03 0.77 -24.66
CA ALA A 40 21.87 -0.49 -23.95
C ALA A 40 21.59 -1.63 -24.93
N ARG A 41 21.79 -2.86 -24.49
CA ARG A 41 21.39 -4.10 -25.18
C ARG A 41 20.72 -5.02 -24.19
N VAL A 42 19.53 -5.49 -24.48
CA VAL A 42 18.78 -6.46 -23.69
C VAL A 42 18.69 -7.77 -24.45
N GLN A 43 19.06 -8.87 -23.80
CA GLN A 43 18.97 -10.23 -24.35
C GLN A 43 18.12 -11.11 -23.42
N ILE A 44 17.29 -11.97 -23.98
CA ILE A 44 16.40 -12.87 -23.22
C ILE A 44 16.58 -14.28 -23.76
N TYR A 45 16.74 -15.23 -22.84
CA TYR A 45 16.94 -16.65 -23.13
C TYR A 45 15.87 -17.48 -22.42
N GLU A 46 15.26 -18.41 -23.14
CA GLU A 46 14.44 -19.48 -22.55
C GLU A 46 15.40 -20.53 -21.94
N GLU A 47 15.28 -20.81 -20.66
CA GLU A 47 16.10 -21.80 -19.97
C GLU A 47 15.63 -23.22 -20.32
N MET A 48 16.49 -23.99 -20.91
CA MET A 48 16.26 -25.39 -21.30
C MET A 48 17.25 -26.32 -20.59
N SER A 49 16.94 -27.62 -20.52
CA SER A 49 17.76 -28.61 -19.81
C SER A 49 19.15 -28.82 -20.40
N GLU A 50 19.32 -28.59 -21.71
CA GLU A 50 20.60 -28.85 -22.41
C GLU A 50 21.33 -27.57 -22.78
N GLU A 51 20.62 -26.58 -23.38
CA GLU A 51 21.22 -25.32 -23.81
C GLU A 51 20.10 -24.23 -23.81
N ASN A 52 20.43 -23.04 -23.31
CA ASN A 52 19.51 -21.91 -23.33
C ASN A 52 19.28 -21.41 -24.76
N VAL A 53 18.03 -21.14 -25.10
CA VAL A 53 17.64 -20.64 -26.43
C VAL A 53 17.40 -19.14 -26.37
N GLU A 54 18.16 -18.38 -27.17
CA GLU A 54 17.91 -16.95 -27.33
C GLU A 54 16.54 -16.72 -27.98
N VAL A 55 15.67 -15.98 -27.29
CA VAL A 55 14.31 -15.64 -27.78
C VAL A 55 14.18 -14.16 -28.13
N PHE A 56 15.13 -13.35 -27.69
CA PHE A 56 15.16 -11.93 -27.99
C PHE A 56 16.56 -11.34 -27.84
N ASP A 57 16.94 -10.48 -28.77
CA ASP A 57 18.12 -9.61 -28.70
C ASP A 57 17.77 -8.24 -29.31
N SER A 58 17.81 -7.19 -28.50
CA SER A 58 17.54 -5.83 -28.96
C SER A 58 18.64 -5.27 -29.87
N GLY A 59 19.85 -5.90 -29.89
CA GLY A 59 21.06 -5.24 -30.33
C GLY A 59 21.41 -4.02 -29.45
N ALA A 60 22.57 -3.43 -29.62
CA ALA A 60 22.95 -2.20 -28.94
C ALA A 60 22.20 -1.00 -29.54
N CYS A 61 21.31 -0.37 -28.74
CA CYS A 61 20.44 0.72 -29.18
C CYS A 61 20.48 1.89 -28.19
N GLY A 62 20.53 3.13 -28.71
CA GLY A 62 20.53 4.36 -27.91
C GLY A 62 19.14 4.78 -27.44
N GLU A 63 18.08 4.22 -27.99
CA GLU A 63 16.68 4.56 -27.67
C GLU A 63 16.07 3.70 -26.55
N ILE A 64 16.81 2.70 -26.05
CA ILE A 64 16.34 1.84 -24.96
C ILE A 64 16.25 2.65 -23.67
N ASP A 65 15.04 2.73 -23.11
CA ASP A 65 14.76 3.41 -21.86
C ASP A 65 14.94 2.45 -20.68
N SER A 66 15.81 2.82 -19.72
CA SER A 66 16.07 2.00 -18.54
C SER A 66 14.92 1.98 -17.52
N LEU A 67 13.92 2.88 -17.65
CA LEU A 67 12.76 2.90 -16.76
C LEU A 67 11.70 1.88 -17.13
N ASP A 68 11.51 1.65 -18.46
CA ASP A 68 10.38 0.84 -18.95
C ASP A 68 10.66 0.40 -20.39
N TYR A 69 11.50 -0.62 -20.55
CA TYR A 69 11.78 -1.19 -21.86
C TYR A 69 10.81 -2.32 -22.18
N GLN A 70 9.77 -2.02 -22.95
CA GLN A 70 8.78 -2.99 -23.37
C GLN A 70 9.31 -3.93 -24.46
N VAL A 71 9.06 -5.23 -24.26
CA VAL A 71 9.45 -6.29 -25.20
C VAL A 71 8.23 -7.15 -25.56
N ASN A 72 8.04 -7.40 -26.85
CA ASN A 72 6.95 -8.25 -27.32
C ASN A 72 7.50 -9.60 -27.82
N ILE A 73 7.39 -10.63 -26.98
CA ILE A 73 7.73 -12.03 -27.28
C ILE A 73 6.61 -12.96 -26.82
N GLY A 74 6.50 -14.11 -27.48
CA GLY A 74 5.58 -15.17 -27.06
C GLY A 74 6.15 -15.94 -25.85
N LEU A 75 5.62 -15.65 -24.67
CA LEU A 75 5.95 -16.39 -23.45
C LEU A 75 5.22 -17.74 -23.41
N LYS A 76 5.90 -18.77 -22.89
CA LYS A 76 5.34 -20.09 -22.63
C LYS A 76 4.95 -20.24 -21.15
N PRO A 77 3.92 -21.00 -20.81
CA PRO A 77 3.57 -21.28 -19.42
C PRO A 77 4.66 -22.10 -18.72
N ARG A 78 4.79 -21.92 -17.40
CA ARG A 78 5.69 -22.66 -16.52
C ARG A 78 7.14 -22.70 -17.00
N THR A 79 7.62 -21.57 -17.55
CA THR A 79 8.93 -21.47 -18.20
C THR A 79 9.76 -20.39 -17.53
N ARG A 80 11.02 -20.73 -17.22
CA ARG A 80 12.01 -19.78 -16.74
C ARG A 80 12.74 -19.14 -17.91
N TYR A 81 12.92 -17.83 -17.81
CA TYR A 81 13.68 -17.00 -18.73
C TYR A 81 14.78 -16.29 -17.95
N SER A 82 16.02 -16.41 -18.42
CA SER A 82 17.11 -15.54 -18.01
C SER A 82 17.21 -14.35 -18.97
N TRP A 83 17.62 -13.21 -18.44
CA TRP A 83 17.84 -12.02 -19.25
C TRP A 83 19.06 -11.25 -18.77
N SER A 84 19.72 -10.55 -19.68
CA SER A 84 20.84 -9.67 -19.37
C SER A 84 20.66 -8.31 -20.00
N VAL A 85 21.28 -7.31 -19.39
CA VAL A 85 21.41 -5.98 -19.95
C VAL A 85 22.86 -5.52 -19.93
N GLU A 86 23.38 -5.10 -21.08
CA GLU A 86 24.66 -4.41 -21.22
C GLU A 86 24.39 -2.93 -21.43
N VAL A 87 24.97 -2.06 -20.61
CA VAL A 87 24.90 -0.59 -20.74
C VAL A 87 26.28 -0.05 -21.13
N THR A 88 26.32 0.78 -22.17
CA THR A 88 27.48 1.58 -22.55
C THR A 88 27.21 3.03 -22.20
N ALA A 89 28.05 3.64 -21.40
CA ALA A 89 27.96 5.03 -20.97
C ALA A 89 28.56 6.01 -22.02
N ASP A 90 28.31 7.31 -21.86
CA ASP A 90 28.81 8.39 -22.72
C ASP A 90 30.33 8.51 -22.73
N ASN A 91 31.02 8.13 -21.64
CA ASN A 91 32.47 8.09 -21.53
C ASN A 91 33.09 6.78 -22.11
N GLY A 92 32.26 5.85 -22.60
CA GLY A 92 32.67 4.56 -23.17
C GLY A 92 32.82 3.44 -22.15
N GLU A 93 32.61 3.66 -20.86
CA GLU A 93 32.57 2.61 -19.84
C GLU A 93 31.37 1.68 -20.08
N ARG A 94 31.54 0.39 -19.77
CA ARG A 94 30.51 -0.63 -19.93
C ARG A 94 30.27 -1.39 -18.64
N ALA A 95 29.01 -1.78 -18.42
CA ALA A 95 28.61 -2.72 -17.39
C ALA A 95 27.55 -3.66 -17.93
N GLU A 96 27.56 -4.90 -17.42
CA GLU A 96 26.56 -5.91 -17.71
C GLU A 96 26.05 -6.51 -16.41
N ALA A 97 24.75 -6.85 -16.40
CA ALA A 97 24.14 -7.61 -15.30
C ALA A 97 23.04 -8.52 -15.85
N ALA A 98 22.77 -9.60 -15.13
CA ALA A 98 21.77 -10.59 -15.50
C ALA A 98 20.78 -10.85 -14.35
N SER A 99 19.56 -11.22 -14.74
CA SER A 99 18.50 -11.64 -13.83
C SER A 99 17.63 -12.69 -14.51
N TRP A 100 16.51 -13.06 -13.90
CA TRP A 100 15.58 -14.03 -14.47
C TRP A 100 14.14 -13.71 -14.06
N PHE A 101 13.18 -14.31 -14.76
CA PHE A 101 11.78 -14.40 -14.36
C PHE A 101 11.20 -15.75 -14.74
N GLU A 102 10.09 -16.14 -14.14
CA GLU A 102 9.45 -17.41 -14.43
C GLU A 102 7.94 -17.19 -14.55
N THR A 103 7.36 -17.63 -15.66
CA THR A 103 5.92 -17.56 -15.89
C THR A 103 5.17 -18.55 -15.01
N GLY A 104 3.95 -18.20 -14.62
CA GLY A 104 3.01 -19.11 -13.99
C GLY A 104 2.34 -20.05 -14.99
N LYS A 105 1.10 -20.43 -14.71
CA LYS A 105 0.33 -21.27 -15.62
C LYS A 105 -0.22 -20.50 -16.82
N MET A 106 -0.27 -19.19 -16.76
CA MET A 106 -0.86 -18.36 -17.80
C MET A 106 -2.26 -18.91 -18.18
N ASN A 107 -2.50 -19.19 -19.46
CA ASN A 107 -3.75 -19.78 -19.97
C ASN A 107 -3.73 -21.31 -20.06
N GLU A 108 -2.75 -21.98 -19.43
CA GLU A 108 -2.69 -23.45 -19.44
C GLU A 108 -3.81 -24.03 -18.58
N PRO A 109 -4.62 -24.97 -19.11
CA PRO A 109 -5.72 -25.57 -18.36
C PRO A 109 -5.21 -26.28 -17.09
N TRP A 110 -5.97 -26.16 -16.01
CA TRP A 110 -5.75 -26.93 -14.80
C TRP A 110 -6.23 -28.36 -15.01
N ILE A 111 -5.42 -29.34 -14.60
CA ILE A 111 -5.74 -30.77 -14.61
C ILE A 111 -6.18 -31.28 -13.23
N GLY A 112 -5.84 -30.52 -12.17
CA GLY A 112 -6.45 -30.64 -10.85
C GLY A 112 -7.87 -30.10 -10.84
N THR A 113 -8.69 -30.53 -9.90
CA THR A 113 -10.03 -30.02 -9.69
C THR A 113 -10.10 -29.18 -8.42
N TRP A 114 -11.00 -28.22 -8.38
CA TRP A 114 -11.36 -27.55 -7.15
C TRP A 114 -11.90 -28.57 -6.16
N ILE A 115 -11.38 -28.55 -4.93
CA ILE A 115 -11.83 -29.41 -3.84
C ILE A 115 -12.23 -28.56 -2.64
N SER A 116 -13.29 -29.00 -1.96
CA SER A 116 -13.79 -28.38 -0.73
C SER A 116 -13.96 -29.46 0.34
N PRO A 117 -13.50 -29.23 1.59
CA PRO A 117 -13.75 -30.16 2.68
C PRO A 117 -15.24 -30.16 3.06
N ASP A 118 -15.83 -31.34 3.21
CA ASP A 118 -17.18 -31.50 3.76
C ASP A 118 -17.10 -32.40 5.01
N ALA A 119 -17.35 -31.80 6.15
CA ALA A 119 -17.41 -32.45 7.45
C ALA A 119 -18.79 -32.23 8.13
N SER A 120 -19.81 -31.90 7.34
CA SER A 120 -21.16 -31.56 7.84
C SER A 120 -21.85 -32.65 8.65
N GLU A 121 -21.44 -33.91 8.48
CA GLU A 121 -21.97 -35.08 9.26
C GLU A 121 -21.13 -35.37 10.52
N ALA A 122 -20.02 -34.64 10.76
CA ALA A 122 -19.16 -34.85 11.92
C ALA A 122 -19.56 -33.94 13.08
N GLU A 123 -19.53 -34.49 14.28
CA GLU A 123 -19.73 -33.72 15.51
C GLU A 123 -18.42 -33.00 15.89
N ASP A 124 -18.50 -31.76 16.38
CA ASP A 124 -17.40 -30.95 16.92
C ASP A 124 -16.25 -30.62 15.95
N VAL A 125 -16.44 -30.67 14.62
CA VAL A 125 -15.44 -30.22 13.63
C VAL A 125 -15.68 -28.74 13.30
N PRO A 126 -14.67 -27.85 13.42
CA PRO A 126 -14.84 -26.46 13.08
C PRO A 126 -15.10 -26.27 11.58
N THR A 127 -16.03 -25.39 11.24
CA THR A 127 -16.32 -25.02 9.83
C THR A 127 -15.41 -23.89 9.32
N SER A 128 -14.69 -23.22 10.23
CA SER A 128 -13.79 -22.11 9.91
C SER A 128 -12.39 -22.56 9.47
N SER A 129 -12.01 -23.82 9.72
CA SER A 129 -10.70 -24.38 9.35
C SER A 129 -10.79 -25.86 9.01
N ALA A 130 -9.95 -26.29 8.06
CA ALA A 130 -9.78 -27.68 7.69
C ALA A 130 -8.33 -27.95 7.25
N ILE A 131 -7.89 -29.22 7.39
CA ILE A 131 -6.62 -29.67 6.81
C ILE A 131 -6.95 -30.73 5.76
N LEU A 132 -6.42 -30.53 4.57
CA LEU A 132 -6.47 -31.48 3.47
C LEU A 132 -5.12 -32.16 3.29
N ARG A 133 -5.08 -33.49 3.15
CA ARG A 133 -3.83 -34.24 3.06
C ARG A 133 -3.82 -35.21 1.89
N LYS A 134 -2.65 -35.31 1.24
CA LYS A 134 -2.38 -36.25 0.14
C LYS A 134 -0.99 -36.86 0.25
N GLY A 135 -0.90 -38.17 0.36
CA GLY A 135 0.33 -38.90 0.13
C GLY A 135 0.52 -39.24 -1.36
N PHE A 136 1.78 -39.18 -1.83
CA PHE A 136 2.14 -39.55 -3.20
C PHE A 136 3.58 -40.04 -3.28
N THR A 137 3.88 -40.84 -4.31
CA THR A 137 5.24 -41.36 -4.52
C THR A 137 5.92 -40.64 -5.68
N TYR A 138 7.15 -40.13 -5.46
CA TYR A 138 7.99 -39.53 -6.48
C TYR A 138 9.17 -40.42 -6.86
N GLY A 139 9.25 -40.81 -8.13
CA GLY A 139 10.28 -41.73 -8.66
C GLY A 139 11.66 -41.11 -8.91
N GLY A 140 11.84 -39.80 -8.68
CA GLY A 140 13.11 -39.11 -8.94
C GLY A 140 13.36 -38.82 -10.44
N ILE A 141 12.32 -38.89 -11.28
CA ILE A 141 12.42 -38.62 -12.73
C ILE A 141 11.89 -37.22 -12.98
N GLY A 142 12.70 -36.30 -13.56
CA GLY A 142 12.18 -34.98 -13.94
C GLY A 142 13.12 -33.80 -13.69
N GLY A 143 14.35 -34.03 -13.25
CA GLY A 143 15.34 -32.96 -13.00
C GLY A 143 15.22 -32.33 -11.60
N ASN A 144 16.00 -31.26 -11.35
CA ASN A 144 16.13 -30.62 -10.03
C ASN A 144 15.10 -29.51 -9.78
N SER A 145 14.12 -29.30 -10.67
CA SER A 145 13.15 -28.21 -10.57
C SER A 145 11.75 -28.77 -10.30
N ALA A 146 11.13 -28.35 -9.19
CA ALA A 146 9.75 -28.68 -8.87
C ALA A 146 8.97 -27.42 -8.50
N ARG A 147 7.73 -27.29 -9.03
CA ARG A 147 6.86 -26.14 -8.82
C ARG A 147 5.48 -26.55 -8.34
N MET A 148 5.00 -25.90 -7.28
CA MET A 148 3.63 -25.97 -6.82
C MET A 148 2.88 -24.76 -7.33
N TYR A 149 1.76 -25.01 -8.04
CA TYR A 149 0.80 -24.00 -8.46
C TYR A 149 -0.46 -24.21 -7.65
N MET A 150 -0.99 -23.15 -7.01
CA MET A 150 -2.17 -23.30 -6.18
C MET A 150 -2.94 -22.00 -5.97
N CYS A 151 -4.24 -22.12 -5.72
CA CYS A 151 -5.12 -21.04 -5.29
C CYS A 151 -6.08 -21.55 -4.23
N GLY A 152 -6.31 -20.76 -3.18
CA GLY A 152 -7.32 -21.01 -2.15
C GLY A 152 -8.47 -20.02 -2.23
N LEU A 153 -9.66 -20.43 -1.79
CA LEU A 153 -10.77 -19.56 -1.45
C LEU A 153 -11.02 -19.67 0.05
N GLY A 154 -10.68 -18.60 0.74
CA GLY A 154 -10.19 -18.50 2.08
C GLY A 154 -8.69 -18.20 2.04
N VAL A 155 -8.01 -18.30 3.16
CA VAL A 155 -6.54 -18.22 3.26
C VAL A 155 -5.96 -19.62 3.48
N TYR A 156 -4.70 -19.82 3.09
CA TYR A 156 -4.08 -21.14 3.25
C TYR A 156 -2.60 -21.10 3.66
N GLU A 157 -2.15 -22.17 4.27
CA GLU A 157 -0.75 -22.56 4.38
C GLU A 157 -0.57 -23.97 3.81
N CYS A 158 0.44 -24.16 2.96
CA CYS A 158 0.79 -25.46 2.39
C CYS A 158 2.07 -26.00 3.02
N TYR A 159 2.10 -27.29 3.29
CA TYR A 159 3.27 -28.00 3.82
C TYR A 159 3.60 -29.18 2.93
N LEU A 160 4.86 -29.33 2.55
CA LEU A 160 5.38 -30.50 1.84
C LEU A 160 6.39 -31.21 2.75
N ASN A 161 6.09 -32.47 3.10
CA ASN A 161 6.90 -33.26 4.03
C ASN A 161 7.11 -32.58 5.41
N GLY A 162 6.07 -31.90 5.92
CA GLY A 162 6.06 -31.18 7.18
C GLY A 162 6.79 -29.85 7.19
N LYS A 163 7.28 -29.36 6.04
CA LYS A 163 7.91 -28.03 5.90
C LYS A 163 6.99 -27.11 5.13
N LYS A 164 6.84 -25.86 5.62
CA LYS A 164 6.02 -24.83 4.97
C LYS A 164 6.53 -24.54 3.55
N VAL A 165 5.62 -24.48 2.60
CA VAL A 165 5.85 -24.09 1.22
C VAL A 165 5.80 -22.55 1.13
N GLY A 166 6.87 -21.96 0.60
CA GLY A 166 7.00 -20.50 0.52
C GLY A 166 7.26 -19.82 1.87
N ASP A 167 7.47 -18.50 1.82
CA ASP A 167 7.73 -17.62 2.97
C ASP A 167 6.65 -16.57 3.18
N GLU A 168 5.54 -16.68 2.46
CA GLU A 168 4.40 -15.77 2.55
C GLU A 168 3.30 -16.27 3.50
N TYR A 169 2.45 -15.36 3.90
CA TYR A 169 1.33 -15.56 4.82
C TYR A 169 0.05 -14.98 4.23
N LEU A 170 -1.10 -15.46 4.71
CA LEU A 170 -2.43 -15.00 4.31
C LEU A 170 -2.70 -15.12 2.79
N ALA A 171 -1.98 -16.02 2.10
CA ALA A 171 -2.22 -16.29 0.68
C ALA A 171 -3.64 -16.89 0.46
N PRO A 172 -4.29 -16.60 -0.67
CA PRO A 172 -3.87 -15.85 -1.85
C PRO A 172 -4.00 -14.33 -1.72
N GLY A 173 -4.46 -13.79 -0.58
CA GLY A 173 -4.66 -12.38 -0.32
C GLY A 173 -6.10 -11.90 -0.52
N TYR A 174 -6.32 -10.59 -0.36
CA TYR A 174 -7.60 -9.91 -0.52
C TYR A 174 -7.71 -9.28 -1.91
N HIS A 175 -8.63 -9.78 -2.74
CA HIS A 175 -8.85 -9.31 -4.11
C HIS A 175 -10.34 -9.41 -4.49
N SER A 176 -10.71 -8.87 -5.64
CA SER A 176 -12.09 -8.91 -6.15
C SER A 176 -12.43 -10.31 -6.67
N TYR A 177 -12.72 -11.23 -5.74
CA TYR A 177 -12.95 -12.66 -6.01
C TYR A 177 -14.02 -12.96 -7.05
N ASP A 178 -14.95 -12.03 -7.28
CA ASP A 178 -16.02 -12.19 -8.29
C ASP A 178 -15.49 -12.11 -9.72
N PHE A 179 -14.35 -11.48 -9.94
CA PHE A 179 -13.79 -11.19 -11.27
C PHE A 179 -12.57 -12.05 -11.58
N HIS A 180 -11.75 -12.33 -10.59
CA HIS A 180 -10.51 -13.07 -10.79
C HIS A 180 -10.06 -13.77 -9.51
N LEU A 181 -9.32 -14.88 -9.70
CA LEU A 181 -8.71 -15.67 -8.63
C LEU A 181 -7.21 -15.77 -8.91
N GLN A 182 -6.39 -15.48 -7.91
CA GLN A 182 -4.94 -15.44 -8.06
C GLN A 182 -4.28 -16.78 -7.72
N ALA A 183 -3.60 -17.37 -8.69
CA ALA A 183 -2.79 -18.57 -8.47
C ALA A 183 -1.35 -18.20 -8.09
N GLN A 184 -0.88 -18.74 -6.95
CA GLN A 184 0.50 -18.62 -6.51
C GLN A 184 1.36 -19.72 -7.11
N THR A 185 2.63 -19.41 -7.37
CA THR A 185 3.64 -20.37 -7.82
C THR A 185 4.78 -20.42 -6.81
N TYR A 186 5.12 -21.65 -6.36
CA TYR A 186 6.18 -21.86 -5.37
C TYR A 186 7.26 -22.79 -5.90
N ASP A 187 8.52 -22.44 -5.65
CA ASP A 187 9.64 -23.36 -5.83
C ASP A 187 9.71 -24.33 -4.66
N VAL A 188 9.42 -25.60 -4.92
CA VAL A 188 9.43 -26.69 -3.91
C VAL A 188 10.53 -27.71 -4.16
N SER A 189 11.49 -27.39 -5.01
CA SER A 189 12.58 -28.31 -5.43
C SER A 189 13.34 -28.90 -4.22
N ASN A 190 13.60 -28.07 -3.21
CA ASN A 190 14.32 -28.49 -2.00
C ASN A 190 13.46 -29.21 -0.95
N LEU A 191 12.14 -29.29 -1.15
CA LEU A 191 11.20 -29.94 -0.24
C LEU A 191 10.77 -31.32 -0.73
N LEU A 192 10.84 -31.55 -2.06
CA LEU A 192 10.46 -32.83 -2.68
C LEU A 192 11.55 -33.90 -2.43
N LYS A 193 11.15 -35.12 -2.06
CA LYS A 193 12.02 -36.25 -1.77
C LYS A 193 11.74 -37.39 -2.76
N GLN A 194 12.78 -38.16 -3.12
CA GLN A 194 12.55 -39.42 -3.81
C GLN A 194 11.86 -40.41 -2.87
N GLY A 195 10.87 -41.16 -3.36
CA GLY A 195 10.03 -42.05 -2.57
C GLY A 195 8.73 -41.38 -2.11
N GLU A 196 8.28 -41.72 -0.90
CA GLU A 196 7.03 -41.23 -0.34
C GLU A 196 7.11 -39.76 0.07
N ASN A 197 6.11 -39.00 -0.33
CA ASN A 197 5.92 -37.58 0.00
C ASN A 197 4.49 -37.34 0.50
N GLU A 198 4.30 -36.30 1.28
CA GLU A 198 3.02 -35.88 1.81
C GLU A 198 2.83 -34.36 1.64
N ILE A 199 1.67 -33.96 1.14
CA ILE A 199 1.21 -32.58 1.09
C ILE A 199 0.09 -32.41 2.13
N GLU A 200 0.22 -31.39 2.99
CA GLU A 200 -0.88 -30.89 3.83
C GLU A 200 -1.23 -29.47 3.40
N ILE A 201 -2.49 -29.16 3.19
CA ILE A 201 -3.00 -27.82 2.94
C ILE A 201 -3.94 -27.45 4.06
N TRP A 202 -3.57 -26.44 4.84
CA TRP A 202 -4.37 -25.89 5.93
C TRP A 202 -5.18 -24.73 5.38
N LEU A 203 -6.47 -24.70 5.63
CA LEU A 203 -7.40 -23.69 5.14
C LEU A 203 -8.02 -22.90 6.31
N GLY A 204 -8.16 -21.61 6.15
CA GLY A 204 -8.84 -20.68 7.05
C GLY A 204 -9.80 -19.76 6.29
N GLU A 205 -10.70 -19.08 7.02
CA GLU A 205 -11.76 -18.24 6.40
C GLU A 205 -11.20 -17.07 5.57
N GLY A 206 -10.24 -16.34 6.12
CA GLY A 206 -9.67 -15.14 5.49
C GLY A 206 -10.72 -14.11 5.09
N TRP A 207 -10.47 -13.41 3.97
CA TRP A 207 -11.39 -12.41 3.42
C TRP A 207 -12.52 -13.02 2.57
N PHE A 208 -12.34 -14.23 2.06
CA PHE A 208 -13.34 -14.85 1.19
C PHE A 208 -14.62 -15.24 1.94
N LYS A 209 -14.48 -15.88 3.10
CA LYS A 209 -15.60 -16.44 3.90
C LYS A 209 -15.80 -15.69 5.22
N GLY A 210 -14.72 -15.17 5.80
CA GLY A 210 -14.72 -14.52 7.11
C GLY A 210 -15.55 -13.25 7.17
N ARG A 211 -15.65 -12.69 8.37
CA ARG A 211 -16.38 -11.45 8.65
C ARG A 211 -15.61 -10.23 8.13
N LEU A 212 -16.27 -9.37 7.34
CA LEU A 212 -15.74 -8.13 6.78
C LEU A 212 -16.71 -6.96 6.98
N GLY A 213 -16.17 -5.72 7.05
CA GLY A 213 -16.92 -4.50 7.23
C GLY A 213 -17.06 -4.09 8.70
N PHE A 214 -17.64 -2.92 8.93
CA PHE A 214 -17.85 -2.33 10.26
C PHE A 214 -19.27 -2.60 10.79
N ASP A 215 -19.58 -2.14 12.02
CA ASP A 215 -20.86 -2.38 12.72
C ASP A 215 -21.21 -3.87 12.82
N GLY A 216 -20.22 -4.69 13.16
CA GLY A 216 -20.38 -6.15 13.22
C GLY A 216 -20.11 -6.87 11.89
N GLY A 217 -20.09 -6.15 10.79
CA GLY A 217 -19.72 -6.69 9.47
C GLY A 217 -20.65 -7.80 8.95
N PHE A 218 -20.18 -8.44 7.87
CA PHE A 218 -20.92 -9.50 7.18
C PHE A 218 -20.00 -10.70 6.94
N THR A 219 -20.52 -11.92 7.09
CA THR A 219 -19.84 -13.16 6.72
C THR A 219 -20.30 -13.67 5.35
N ASP A 220 -19.52 -14.57 4.77
CA ASP A 220 -19.87 -15.29 3.53
C ASP A 220 -20.17 -14.33 2.35
N ILE A 221 -19.46 -13.19 2.27
CA ILE A 221 -19.70 -12.16 1.24
C ILE A 221 -19.38 -12.70 -0.16
N TYR A 222 -18.28 -13.43 -0.29
CA TYR A 222 -17.84 -13.98 -1.57
C TYR A 222 -18.15 -15.46 -1.71
N GLY A 223 -18.27 -16.20 -0.59
CA GLY A 223 -18.65 -17.61 -0.59
C GLY A 223 -18.75 -18.21 0.81
N ASP A 224 -19.55 -19.27 0.94
CA ASP A 224 -19.90 -19.93 2.21
C ASP A 224 -19.04 -21.17 2.53
N ARG A 225 -18.11 -21.54 1.63
CA ARG A 225 -17.23 -22.72 1.76
C ARG A 225 -15.79 -22.39 1.43
N LEU A 226 -14.87 -23.16 2.02
CA LEU A 226 -13.45 -23.10 1.70
C LEU A 226 -13.14 -24.01 0.51
N TYR A 227 -12.30 -23.53 -0.42
CA TYR A 227 -11.87 -24.31 -1.58
C TYR A 227 -10.36 -24.20 -1.77
N VAL A 228 -9.79 -25.19 -2.46
CA VAL A 228 -8.43 -25.13 -2.97
C VAL A 228 -8.32 -25.90 -4.28
N ILE A 229 -7.45 -25.40 -5.15
CA ILE A 229 -6.93 -26.11 -6.32
C ILE A 229 -5.40 -26.05 -6.27
N ALA A 230 -4.74 -27.19 -6.52
CA ALA A 230 -3.29 -27.28 -6.50
C ALA A 230 -2.76 -28.32 -7.49
N GLU A 231 -1.58 -28.05 -8.06
CA GLU A 231 -0.84 -28.95 -8.94
C GLU A 231 0.65 -28.86 -8.66
N LEU A 232 1.32 -30.00 -8.53
CA LEU A 232 2.76 -30.13 -8.34
C LEU A 232 3.42 -30.70 -9.60
N TYR A 233 4.32 -29.94 -10.18
CA TYR A 233 5.05 -30.32 -11.40
C TYR A 233 6.55 -30.53 -11.14
N THR A 234 7.13 -31.49 -11.84
CA THR A 234 8.58 -31.64 -12.00
C THR A 234 8.88 -32.18 -13.39
N GLY A 235 9.92 -31.68 -14.06
CA GLY A 235 10.30 -32.10 -15.43
C GLY A 235 9.15 -32.03 -16.43
N GLY A 236 8.25 -31.06 -16.31
CA GLY A 236 7.07 -30.89 -17.17
C GLY A 236 5.90 -31.83 -16.87
N GLN A 237 6.03 -32.78 -15.92
CA GLN A 237 4.97 -33.71 -15.53
C GLN A 237 4.29 -33.26 -14.22
N CYS A 238 2.97 -33.34 -14.17
CA CYS A 238 2.21 -33.21 -12.94
C CYS A 238 2.30 -34.51 -12.14
N ILE A 239 2.86 -34.46 -10.94
CA ILE A 239 3.08 -35.62 -10.07
C ILE A 239 2.10 -35.70 -8.90
N ALA A 240 1.46 -34.58 -8.55
CA ALA A 240 0.34 -34.55 -7.59
C ALA A 240 -0.61 -33.40 -7.95
N LYS A 241 -1.88 -33.59 -7.68
CA LYS A 241 -2.93 -32.58 -7.93
C LYS A 241 -4.10 -32.76 -6.97
N THR A 242 -4.93 -31.74 -6.85
CA THR A 242 -6.19 -31.84 -6.12
C THR A 242 -7.22 -32.63 -6.88
N ASP A 243 -7.85 -33.58 -6.18
CA ASP A 243 -8.95 -34.44 -6.63
C ASP A 243 -9.71 -35.03 -5.43
N GLU A 244 -10.73 -35.86 -5.67
CA GLU A 244 -11.56 -36.48 -4.64
C GLU A 244 -10.83 -37.51 -3.74
N THR A 245 -9.57 -37.81 -4.01
CA THR A 245 -8.79 -38.83 -3.27
C THR A 245 -7.96 -38.24 -2.11
N TRP A 246 -8.16 -36.95 -1.79
CA TRP A 246 -7.55 -36.30 -0.64
C TRP A 246 -8.31 -36.67 0.65
N ASP A 247 -7.59 -36.73 1.77
CA ASP A 247 -8.19 -36.89 3.09
C ASP A 247 -8.54 -35.55 3.71
N VAL A 248 -9.65 -35.49 4.47
CA VAL A 248 -9.98 -34.36 5.36
C VAL A 248 -9.54 -34.74 6.78
N LEU A 249 -8.69 -33.89 7.39
CA LEU A 249 -8.21 -34.10 8.75
C LEU A 249 -8.82 -33.07 9.71
N GLU A 250 -8.89 -33.45 10.99
CA GLU A 250 -9.20 -32.52 12.07
C GLU A 250 -8.12 -31.43 12.16
N SER A 251 -8.55 -30.19 12.33
CA SER A 251 -7.66 -29.04 12.46
C SER A 251 -7.43 -28.66 13.93
N PRO A 252 -6.19 -28.41 14.37
CA PRO A 252 -5.92 -27.80 15.67
C PRO A 252 -6.45 -26.36 15.76
N ILE A 253 -6.66 -25.67 14.63
CA ILE A 253 -7.28 -24.36 14.59
C ILE A 253 -8.79 -24.54 14.74
N ARG A 254 -9.32 -24.25 15.93
CA ARG A 254 -10.73 -24.45 16.27
C ARG A 254 -11.62 -23.28 15.85
N PHE A 255 -11.02 -22.12 15.70
CA PHE A 255 -11.64 -20.89 15.23
C PHE A 255 -10.59 -20.00 14.57
N ASN A 256 -10.93 -19.31 13.51
CA ASN A 256 -10.14 -18.22 12.96
C ASN A 256 -11.04 -17.18 12.28
N ASN A 257 -10.65 -15.94 12.36
CA ASN A 257 -11.28 -14.81 11.70
C ASN A 257 -10.28 -13.64 11.67
N ILE A 258 -10.25 -12.87 10.58
CA ILE A 258 -9.31 -11.74 10.43
C ILE A 258 -9.46 -10.71 11.56
N TYR A 259 -10.70 -10.42 12.01
CA TYR A 259 -10.96 -9.43 13.06
C TYR A 259 -10.93 -10.02 14.48
N ASP A 260 -11.53 -11.19 14.65
CA ASP A 260 -11.74 -11.76 15.98
C ASP A 260 -10.52 -12.54 16.49
N GLY A 261 -9.66 -13.02 15.59
CA GLY A 261 -8.44 -13.72 15.96
C GLY A 261 -8.48 -15.23 15.71
N GLU A 262 -7.76 -16.01 16.53
CA GLU A 262 -7.59 -17.45 16.30
C GLU A 262 -7.57 -18.22 17.64
N VAL A 263 -8.18 -19.41 17.64
CA VAL A 263 -8.08 -20.40 18.72
C VAL A 263 -7.36 -21.65 18.20
N TYR A 264 -6.19 -21.92 18.74
CA TYR A 264 -5.36 -23.07 18.41
C TYR A 264 -5.31 -24.05 19.60
N ASP A 265 -5.82 -25.26 19.43
CA ASP A 265 -5.75 -26.34 20.44
C ASP A 265 -4.75 -27.41 19.99
N ALA A 266 -3.53 -27.36 20.48
CA ALA A 266 -2.46 -28.32 20.14
C ALA A 266 -2.75 -29.76 20.54
N ARG A 267 -3.71 -29.98 21.42
CA ARG A 267 -4.15 -31.33 21.83
C ARG A 267 -4.91 -32.06 20.72
N GLN A 268 -5.48 -31.31 19.77
CA GLN A 268 -6.18 -31.90 18.62
C GLN A 268 -5.15 -32.56 17.69
N LYS A 269 -5.35 -33.84 17.47
CA LYS A 269 -4.49 -34.63 16.57
C LYS A 269 -5.01 -34.50 15.14
N LYS A 270 -4.11 -34.40 14.18
CA LYS A 270 -4.42 -34.35 12.73
C LYS A 270 -4.81 -35.76 12.24
N ILE A 271 -5.99 -36.24 12.65
CA ILE A 271 -6.54 -37.52 12.23
C ILE A 271 -7.66 -37.33 11.21
N PRO A 272 -7.94 -38.35 10.36
CA PRO A 272 -9.04 -38.30 9.42
C PRO A 272 -10.39 -38.08 10.13
N VAL A 273 -11.14 -37.08 9.65
CA VAL A 273 -12.48 -36.78 10.15
C VAL A 273 -13.42 -37.93 9.83
N LYS A 274 -14.08 -38.47 10.84
CA LYS A 274 -15.06 -39.54 10.65
C LYS A 274 -16.26 -39.02 9.85
N GLY A 275 -16.50 -39.60 8.66
CA GLY A 275 -17.52 -39.12 7.72
C GLY A 275 -17.07 -37.91 6.88
N GLY A 276 -15.86 -37.41 7.08
CA GLY A 276 -15.29 -36.35 6.24
C GLY A 276 -15.09 -36.84 4.81
N ARG A 277 -15.42 -35.98 3.87
CA ARG A 277 -15.29 -36.25 2.44
C ARG A 277 -14.84 -35.02 1.68
N ILE A 278 -14.32 -35.23 0.49
CA ILE A 278 -14.00 -34.17 -0.46
C ILE A 278 -15.16 -33.97 -1.43
N LEU A 279 -15.60 -32.71 -1.56
CA LEU A 279 -16.47 -32.30 -2.66
C LEU A 279 -15.57 -31.79 -3.79
N SER A 280 -15.64 -32.45 -4.94
CA SER A 280 -14.91 -32.07 -6.15
C SER A 280 -15.86 -31.25 -7.05
N GLU A 281 -15.99 -30.00 -6.76
CA GLU A 281 -16.85 -29.06 -7.49
C GLU A 281 -16.19 -27.67 -7.59
N ALA A 282 -16.43 -26.98 -8.71
CA ALA A 282 -15.97 -25.62 -8.88
C ALA A 282 -16.76 -24.64 -7.98
N PRO A 283 -16.11 -23.61 -7.43
CA PRO A 283 -16.79 -22.53 -6.72
C PRO A 283 -17.77 -21.81 -7.67
N LYS A 284 -18.85 -21.28 -7.09
CA LYS A 284 -19.88 -20.55 -7.85
C LYS A 284 -19.67 -19.04 -7.68
N ASN A 285 -20.00 -18.28 -8.74
CA ASN A 285 -19.94 -16.81 -8.72
C ASN A 285 -18.55 -16.25 -8.37
N CYS A 286 -17.51 -16.94 -8.81
CA CYS A 286 -16.13 -16.47 -8.70
C CYS A 286 -15.55 -16.21 -10.09
N GLY A 287 -14.52 -15.38 -10.14
CA GLY A 287 -13.80 -15.09 -11.35
C GLY A 287 -12.93 -16.24 -11.87
N GLU A 288 -12.21 -15.98 -12.94
CA GLU A 288 -11.31 -16.95 -13.55
C GLU A 288 -9.95 -16.99 -12.84
N LEU A 289 -9.31 -18.17 -12.85
CA LEU A 289 -7.94 -18.33 -12.37
C LEU A 289 -6.95 -17.59 -13.28
N SER A 290 -6.10 -16.77 -12.69
CA SER A 290 -5.01 -16.06 -13.37
C SER A 290 -3.71 -16.16 -12.56
N ASP A 291 -2.58 -15.90 -13.20
CA ASP A 291 -1.32 -15.69 -12.49
C ASP A 291 -1.45 -14.46 -11.57
N ARG A 292 -0.72 -14.47 -10.46
CA ARG A 292 -0.85 -13.47 -9.38
C ARG A 292 -0.41 -12.07 -9.79
N TYR A 293 -1.07 -11.07 -9.19
CA TYR A 293 -0.64 -9.67 -9.16
C TYR A 293 -0.13 -9.27 -7.77
N SER A 294 -0.70 -9.84 -6.71
CA SER A 294 -0.38 -9.51 -5.31
C SER A 294 1.08 -9.78 -4.97
N LEU A 295 1.75 -8.78 -4.39
CA LEU A 295 3.01 -9.03 -3.68
C LEU A 295 2.76 -9.94 -2.48
N PRO A 296 3.68 -10.86 -2.14
CA PRO A 296 3.52 -11.72 -0.98
C PRO A 296 3.49 -10.90 0.32
N VAL A 297 2.60 -11.26 1.23
CA VAL A 297 2.65 -10.75 2.61
C VAL A 297 3.73 -11.53 3.36
N LYS A 298 4.70 -10.82 3.93
CA LYS A 298 5.84 -11.43 4.61
C LYS A 298 6.05 -10.89 6.02
N GLN A 299 6.73 -11.69 6.85
CA GLN A 299 7.33 -11.19 8.08
C GLN A 299 8.46 -10.21 7.72
N LYS A 300 8.49 -9.05 8.36
CA LYS A 300 9.47 -8.00 8.13
C LYS A 300 10.24 -7.67 9.41
N GLU A 301 9.88 -6.63 10.11
CA GLU A 301 10.53 -6.20 11.34
C GLU A 301 10.02 -6.99 12.56
N THR A 302 10.86 -7.12 13.60
CA THR A 302 10.50 -7.76 14.86
C THR A 302 10.75 -6.83 16.05
N PHE A 303 9.89 -6.90 17.05
CA PHE A 303 9.97 -6.06 18.25
C PHE A 303 9.93 -6.94 19.51
N PRO A 304 11.00 -6.96 20.31
CA PRO A 304 10.95 -7.58 21.62
C PRO A 304 10.04 -6.77 22.56
N VAL A 305 9.57 -7.38 23.63
CA VAL A 305 8.82 -6.68 24.67
C VAL A 305 9.72 -5.61 25.29
N LYS A 306 9.35 -4.34 25.12
CA LYS A 306 10.04 -3.18 25.67
C LYS A 306 9.80 -3.06 27.17
N GLU A 307 8.53 -3.20 27.57
CA GLU A 307 8.08 -3.09 28.97
C GLU A 307 6.98 -4.10 29.29
N VAL A 308 6.97 -4.63 30.50
CA VAL A 308 5.88 -5.40 31.09
C VAL A 308 5.16 -4.48 32.06
N ILE A 309 3.87 -4.25 31.84
CA ILE A 309 3.03 -3.34 32.61
C ILE A 309 2.07 -4.19 33.45
N HIS A 310 2.02 -3.95 34.76
CA HIS A 310 1.01 -4.51 35.63
C HIS A 310 0.00 -3.41 35.95
N THR A 311 -1.24 -3.56 35.44
CA THR A 311 -2.27 -2.54 35.60
C THR A 311 -2.82 -2.49 37.05
N PRO A 312 -3.46 -1.38 37.46
CA PRO A 312 -4.14 -1.31 38.74
C PRO A 312 -5.25 -2.37 38.92
N SER A 313 -5.91 -2.78 37.86
CA SER A 313 -6.92 -3.86 37.87
C SER A 313 -6.29 -5.27 37.96
N GLY A 314 -4.97 -5.39 37.78
CA GLY A 314 -4.21 -6.64 37.90
C GLY A 314 -3.94 -7.37 36.58
N ASP A 315 -4.20 -6.73 35.42
CA ASP A 315 -3.82 -7.26 34.12
C ASP A 315 -2.29 -7.19 33.91
N THR A 316 -1.72 -8.16 33.19
CA THR A 316 -0.35 -8.14 32.69
C THR A 316 -0.38 -7.75 31.22
N VAL A 317 0.30 -6.66 30.86
CA VAL A 317 0.32 -6.10 29.51
C VAL A 317 1.75 -6.00 28.98
N LEU A 318 1.98 -6.48 27.77
CA LEU A 318 3.25 -6.39 27.06
C LEU A 318 3.23 -5.17 26.13
N ASP A 319 4.09 -4.17 26.37
CA ASP A 319 4.34 -3.03 25.46
C ASP A 319 5.50 -3.36 24.52
N PHE A 320 5.27 -3.36 23.22
CA PHE A 320 6.29 -3.55 22.20
C PHE A 320 6.93 -2.23 21.71
N GLY A 321 6.42 -1.09 22.18
CA GLY A 321 6.99 0.24 21.92
C GLY A 321 6.64 0.83 20.56
N GLN A 322 6.03 0.06 19.64
CA GLN A 322 5.59 0.47 18.32
C GLN A 322 4.18 -0.05 18.04
N ASN A 323 3.27 0.81 17.56
CA ASN A 323 1.99 0.37 16.99
C ASN A 323 2.28 -0.24 15.60
N LEU A 324 1.94 -1.50 15.40
CA LEU A 324 2.29 -2.28 14.22
C LEU A 324 1.16 -3.23 13.81
N THR A 325 1.25 -3.76 12.59
CA THR A 325 0.36 -4.79 12.07
C THR A 325 1.08 -6.13 12.00
N GLY A 326 0.48 -7.17 12.54
CA GLY A 326 1.07 -8.49 12.57
C GLY A 326 0.55 -9.34 13.74
N TRP A 327 1.44 -10.08 14.38
CA TRP A 327 1.11 -10.94 15.51
C TRP A 327 2.24 -11.01 16.53
N VAL A 328 1.99 -11.73 17.63
CA VAL A 328 3.03 -12.07 18.62
C VAL A 328 3.37 -13.56 18.47
N GLU A 329 4.66 -13.86 18.41
CA GLU A 329 5.23 -15.20 18.47
C GLU A 329 5.84 -15.43 19.86
N PHE A 330 5.77 -16.68 20.36
CA PHE A 330 6.31 -17.04 21.67
C PHE A 330 6.67 -18.50 21.79
N ASP A 331 7.56 -18.83 22.71
CA ASP A 331 7.87 -20.20 23.06
C ASP A 331 7.00 -20.64 24.25
N CYS A 332 6.29 -21.78 24.11
CA CYS A 332 5.39 -22.31 25.11
C CYS A 332 5.88 -23.67 25.61
N ALA A 333 5.96 -23.82 26.92
CA ALA A 333 6.26 -25.09 27.61
C ALA A 333 5.23 -25.43 28.72
N LEU A 334 4.00 -24.90 28.59
CA LEU A 334 2.93 -25.16 29.56
C LEU A 334 2.50 -26.63 29.55
N PRO A 335 2.02 -27.17 30.70
CA PRO A 335 1.45 -28.52 30.74
C PRO A 335 0.25 -28.64 29.81
N SER A 336 -0.09 -29.87 29.43
CA SER A 336 -1.26 -30.16 28.57
C SER A 336 -2.55 -29.58 29.18
N GLY A 337 -3.26 -28.75 28.38
CA GLY A 337 -4.47 -28.03 28.81
C GLY A 337 -4.16 -26.63 29.38
N GLY A 338 -2.90 -26.28 29.59
CA GLY A 338 -2.50 -24.88 29.90
C GLY A 338 -2.77 -23.97 28.70
N GLU A 339 -3.23 -22.75 28.94
CA GLU A 339 -3.64 -21.80 27.90
C GLU A 339 -2.84 -20.51 28.00
N VAL A 340 -2.36 -20.02 26.85
CA VAL A 340 -1.88 -18.64 26.67
C VAL A 340 -2.92 -17.89 25.89
N ARG A 341 -3.38 -16.75 26.44
CA ARG A 341 -4.34 -15.84 25.79
C ARG A 341 -3.70 -14.49 25.61
N LEU A 342 -3.74 -13.94 24.39
CA LEU A 342 -3.27 -12.62 24.04
C LEU A 342 -4.43 -11.81 23.46
N THR A 343 -4.66 -10.60 23.99
CA THR A 343 -5.66 -9.66 23.47
C THR A 343 -4.95 -8.37 23.05
N ALA A 344 -5.17 -7.95 21.80
CA ALA A 344 -4.48 -6.79 21.21
C ALA A 344 -5.13 -5.46 21.59
N SER A 345 -4.33 -4.40 21.72
CA SER A 345 -4.76 -3.00 21.84
C SER A 345 -3.71 -2.03 21.31
N GLU A 346 -4.17 -0.83 20.92
CA GLU A 346 -3.29 0.26 20.47
C GLU A 346 -2.81 1.16 21.60
N ILE A 347 -3.53 1.24 22.71
CA ILE A 347 -3.30 2.25 23.76
C ILE A 347 -3.67 1.77 25.16
N MET A 348 -3.03 2.36 26.15
CA MET A 348 -3.42 2.29 27.57
C MET A 348 -4.21 3.55 27.94
N GLN A 349 -5.25 3.43 28.77
CA GLN A 349 -6.00 4.57 29.30
C GLN A 349 -5.99 4.56 30.81
N ASN A 350 -5.54 5.66 31.43
CA ASN A 350 -5.43 5.79 32.89
C ASN A 350 -4.64 4.65 33.57
N GLY A 351 -3.67 4.08 32.87
CA GLY A 351 -2.87 2.94 33.35
C GLY A 351 -3.54 1.57 33.18
N GLU A 352 -4.74 1.52 32.58
CA GLU A 352 -5.49 0.31 32.30
C GLU A 352 -5.43 -0.06 30.82
N PHE A 353 -5.61 -1.34 30.54
CA PHE A 353 -5.71 -1.85 29.16
C PHE A 353 -7.00 -1.34 28.51
N TYR A 354 -6.91 -0.68 27.34
CA TYR A 354 -8.06 -0.11 26.66
C TYR A 354 -8.30 -0.79 25.31
N HIS A 355 -9.53 -1.24 25.06
CA HIS A 355 -9.90 -2.04 23.89
C HIS A 355 -11.14 -1.51 23.14
N GLU A 356 -11.83 -0.52 23.69
CA GLU A 356 -13.13 -0.07 23.15
C GLU A 356 -13.05 0.55 21.75
N ASN A 357 -11.91 1.17 21.39
CA ASN A 357 -11.69 1.73 20.06
C ASN A 357 -11.57 0.67 18.95
N LEU A 358 -11.45 -0.60 19.29
CA LEU A 358 -11.46 -1.71 18.33
C LEU A 358 -12.87 -2.17 17.96
N ARG A 359 -13.90 -1.54 18.51
CA ARG A 359 -15.33 -1.75 18.23
C ARG A 359 -15.73 -3.20 18.50
N THR A 360 -16.21 -3.95 17.47
CA THR A 360 -16.66 -5.34 17.61
C THR A 360 -15.56 -6.38 17.39
N ALA A 361 -14.36 -5.98 17.01
CA ALA A 361 -13.24 -6.89 16.79
C ALA A 361 -12.71 -7.40 18.14
N LYS A 362 -12.70 -8.72 18.35
CA LYS A 362 -12.21 -9.34 19.60
C LYS A 362 -10.70 -9.32 19.71
N THR A 363 -10.00 -9.42 18.58
CA THR A 363 -8.53 -9.38 18.46
C THR A 363 -7.80 -10.30 19.44
N GLU A 364 -8.32 -11.53 19.63
CA GLU A 364 -7.86 -12.48 20.63
C GLU A 364 -7.12 -13.67 19.98
N PHE A 365 -5.94 -14.00 20.47
CA PHE A 365 -5.27 -15.26 20.17
C PHE A 365 -5.26 -16.16 21.40
N ARG A 366 -5.72 -17.40 21.23
CA ARG A 366 -5.72 -18.42 22.28
C ARG A 366 -4.96 -19.65 21.82
N TYR A 367 -3.93 -20.02 22.59
CA TYR A 367 -3.18 -21.26 22.39
C TYR A 367 -3.37 -22.20 23.57
N ILE A 368 -3.83 -23.42 23.32
CA ILE A 368 -3.97 -24.47 24.31
C ILE A 368 -2.89 -25.53 24.10
N SER A 369 -2.01 -25.70 25.09
CA SER A 369 -0.84 -26.58 25.04
C SER A 369 -1.23 -28.06 25.07
N ASP A 370 -0.49 -28.90 24.36
CA ASP A 370 -0.52 -30.39 24.48
C ASP A 370 0.51 -30.91 25.50
N GLY A 371 1.35 -30.02 26.07
CA GLY A 371 2.39 -30.37 27.03
C GLY A 371 3.79 -30.47 26.41
N GLU A 372 3.92 -30.36 25.10
CA GLU A 372 5.21 -30.34 24.44
C GLU A 372 5.73 -28.90 24.28
N ALA A 373 7.04 -28.70 24.47
CA ALA A 373 7.66 -27.39 24.25
C ALA A 373 7.65 -27.07 22.74
N THR A 374 7.07 -25.91 22.37
CA THR A 374 6.93 -25.53 20.98
C THR A 374 6.98 -24.01 20.78
N HIS A 375 7.38 -23.59 19.59
CA HIS A 375 7.24 -22.22 19.13
C HIS A 375 5.83 -22.01 18.55
N VAL A 376 5.16 -20.93 18.95
CA VAL A 376 3.74 -20.66 18.69
C VAL A 376 3.57 -19.35 17.94
N ARG A 377 2.72 -19.35 16.91
CA ARG A 377 2.22 -18.19 16.22
C ARG A 377 0.77 -18.38 15.75
N PRO A 378 0.02 -17.32 15.46
CA PRO A 378 -1.23 -17.41 14.70
C PRO A 378 -0.97 -17.81 13.24
N HIS A 379 -2.02 -18.28 12.53
CA HIS A 379 -1.93 -18.73 11.13
C HIS A 379 -2.79 -17.88 10.19
N PHE A 380 -4.07 -17.63 10.54
CA PHE A 380 -5.09 -17.11 9.63
C PHE A 380 -5.72 -15.81 10.09
N THR A 381 -4.96 -15.02 10.84
CA THR A 381 -5.35 -13.69 11.33
C THR A 381 -4.13 -12.78 11.44
N PHE A 382 -4.36 -11.49 11.65
CA PHE A 382 -3.38 -10.49 12.06
C PHE A 382 -4.06 -9.43 12.92
N TYR A 383 -3.26 -8.71 13.69
CA TYR A 383 -3.72 -7.66 14.61
C TYR A 383 -3.01 -6.34 14.32
N GLY A 384 -3.70 -5.21 14.57
CA GLY A 384 -3.07 -3.91 14.72
C GLY A 384 -2.92 -3.63 16.22
N PHE A 385 -1.68 -3.41 16.72
CA PHE A 385 -1.45 -3.28 18.15
C PHE A 385 -0.09 -2.63 18.49
N ARG A 386 -0.02 -2.05 19.65
CA ARG A 386 1.21 -1.76 20.39
C ARG A 386 1.30 -2.59 21.68
N TYR A 387 0.14 -2.87 22.27
CA TYR A 387 0.00 -3.55 23.56
C TYR A 387 -0.70 -4.89 23.41
N MET A 388 -0.24 -5.89 24.16
CA MET A 388 -0.91 -7.20 24.27
C MET A 388 -1.18 -7.52 25.73
N LYS A 389 -2.45 -7.65 26.10
CA LYS A 389 -2.83 -8.22 27.37
C LYS A 389 -2.56 -9.72 27.36
N LEU A 390 -1.83 -10.20 28.36
CA LEU A 390 -1.44 -11.59 28.51
C LEU A 390 -2.16 -12.24 29.70
N GLU A 391 -2.80 -13.39 29.45
CA GLU A 391 -3.33 -14.26 30.47
C GLU A 391 -2.74 -15.67 30.27
N ILE A 392 -2.18 -16.26 31.36
CA ILE A 392 -1.69 -17.63 31.39
C ILE A 392 -2.57 -18.41 32.34
N LEU A 393 -3.24 -19.44 31.85
CA LEU A 393 -4.25 -20.20 32.58
C LEU A 393 -3.83 -21.67 32.69
N GLY A 394 -4.35 -22.39 33.73
CA GLY A 394 -4.11 -23.83 33.90
C GLY A 394 -2.73 -24.18 34.46
N THR A 395 -2.00 -23.21 35.03
CA THR A 395 -0.74 -23.39 35.77
C THR A 395 -0.70 -22.43 36.95
N GLU A 396 0.00 -22.82 38.03
CA GLU A 396 0.33 -21.95 39.16
C GLU A 396 1.69 -21.26 38.97
N GLU A 397 2.45 -21.66 37.97
CA GLU A 397 3.76 -21.11 37.65
C GLU A 397 3.59 -19.76 36.92
N MET A 398 4.10 -18.68 37.52
CA MET A 398 4.08 -17.33 36.95
C MET A 398 5.45 -17.02 36.36
N LEU A 399 5.46 -16.56 35.11
CA LEU A 399 6.66 -16.06 34.45
C LEU A 399 7.06 -14.70 35.06
N SER A 400 8.34 -14.52 35.31
CA SER A 400 8.89 -13.21 35.69
C SER A 400 8.89 -12.24 34.51
N ASP A 401 8.92 -10.92 34.77
CA ASP A 401 9.01 -9.89 33.72
C ASP A 401 10.22 -10.11 32.79
N ALA A 402 11.33 -10.62 33.32
CA ALA A 402 12.51 -10.92 32.52
C ALA A 402 12.29 -12.08 31.55
N GLU A 403 11.55 -13.11 31.97
CA GLU A 403 11.17 -14.24 31.11
C GLU A 403 10.16 -13.79 30.06
N LEU A 404 9.14 -12.99 30.42
CA LEU A 404 8.15 -12.42 29.48
C LEU A 404 8.84 -11.60 28.39
N LYS A 405 9.86 -10.78 28.73
CA LYS A 405 10.63 -9.99 27.76
C LYS A 405 11.43 -10.83 26.77
N THR A 406 11.75 -12.07 27.11
CA THR A 406 12.55 -12.93 26.22
C THR A 406 11.72 -13.95 25.45
N GLN A 407 10.53 -14.30 25.96
CA GLN A 407 9.68 -15.33 25.35
C GLN A 407 8.73 -14.80 24.29
N PHE A 408 8.32 -13.52 24.35
CA PHE A 408 7.35 -12.92 23.46
C PHE A 408 8.00 -11.92 22.51
N THR A 409 7.67 -12.01 21.21
CA THR A 409 8.18 -11.10 20.16
C THR A 409 7.04 -10.72 19.24
N ALA A 410 6.83 -9.42 19.04
CA ALA A 410 5.93 -8.95 18.01
C ALA A 410 6.59 -9.03 16.63
N VAL A 411 5.90 -9.53 15.64
CA VAL A 411 6.34 -9.71 14.26
C VAL A 411 5.45 -8.89 13.34
N HIS A 412 6.07 -7.94 12.64
CA HIS A 412 5.37 -7.10 11.67
C HIS A 412 5.15 -7.83 10.35
N LEU A 413 3.93 -7.72 9.82
CA LEU A 413 3.50 -8.26 8.52
C LEU A 413 3.13 -7.12 7.58
N ARG A 414 3.60 -7.17 6.35
CA ARG A 414 3.16 -6.34 5.24
C ARG A 414 3.47 -6.96 3.88
N SER A 415 2.90 -6.41 2.82
CA SER A 415 3.29 -6.74 1.45
C SER A 415 4.78 -6.45 1.21
N ASP A 416 5.41 -7.27 0.37
CA ASP A 416 6.87 -7.28 0.16
C ASP A 416 7.30 -6.16 -0.79
N PHE A 417 7.42 -4.95 -0.26
CA PHE A 417 7.97 -3.77 -0.95
C PHE A 417 9.03 -3.11 -0.08
N ASP A 418 9.95 -2.39 -0.73
CA ASP A 418 11.11 -1.78 -0.10
C ASP A 418 10.90 -0.29 0.19
N GLN A 419 11.51 0.21 1.26
CA GLN A 419 11.60 1.65 1.53
C GLN A 419 12.61 2.27 0.57
N ILE A 420 12.24 3.42 -0.03
CA ILE A 420 13.05 4.14 -1.02
C ILE A 420 13.31 5.60 -0.63
N GLY A 421 12.61 6.14 0.36
CA GLY A 421 12.76 7.51 0.83
C GLY A 421 13.15 7.60 2.31
N TRP A 422 14.03 8.56 2.63
CA TRP A 422 14.49 8.86 3.99
C TRP A 422 14.65 10.35 4.16
N ILE A 423 14.13 10.86 5.28
CA ILE A 423 14.33 12.24 5.72
C ILE A 423 14.77 12.21 7.17
N GLU A 424 15.83 12.96 7.48
CA GLU A 424 16.25 13.29 8.84
C GLU A 424 16.46 14.79 8.98
N THR A 425 15.99 15.36 10.08
CA THR A 425 16.13 16.80 10.39
C THR A 425 16.80 16.99 11.76
N GLY A 426 17.19 18.21 12.06
CA GLY A 426 17.68 18.55 13.40
C GLY A 426 16.59 18.65 14.49
N ASN A 427 15.31 18.34 14.17
CA ASN A 427 14.18 18.34 15.10
C ASN A 427 13.68 16.91 15.34
N GLU A 428 13.91 16.37 16.53
CA GLU A 428 13.56 14.99 16.87
C GLU A 428 12.04 14.69 16.77
N LYS A 429 11.17 15.68 17.03
CA LYS A 429 9.70 15.49 16.93
C LYS A 429 9.26 15.39 15.48
N VAL A 430 9.87 16.15 14.57
CA VAL A 430 9.62 16.05 13.13
C VAL A 430 10.12 14.69 12.61
N ASN A 431 11.26 14.20 13.08
CA ASN A 431 11.76 12.86 12.75
C ASN A 431 10.82 11.75 13.27
N GLN A 432 10.23 11.95 14.48
CA GLN A 432 9.20 11.02 14.99
C GLN A 432 7.93 11.08 14.14
N LEU A 433 7.50 12.25 13.70
CA LEU A 433 6.36 12.40 12.78
C LEU A 433 6.60 11.65 11.46
N PHE A 434 7.78 11.81 10.86
CA PHE A 434 8.18 11.07 9.67
C PHE A 434 8.11 9.54 9.92
N SER A 435 8.66 9.07 11.03
CA SER A 435 8.55 7.66 11.43
C SER A 435 7.09 7.23 11.58
N ASN A 436 6.22 8.06 12.17
CA ASN A 436 4.81 7.73 12.37
C ASN A 436 4.05 7.56 11.05
N ALA A 437 4.28 8.42 10.05
CA ALA A 437 3.65 8.32 8.75
C ALA A 437 4.16 7.09 7.98
N LEU A 438 5.46 6.82 8.04
CA LEU A 438 6.06 5.61 7.48
C LEU A 438 5.49 4.33 8.11
N TRP A 439 5.31 4.29 9.44
CA TRP A 439 4.69 3.16 10.13
C TRP A 439 3.18 3.07 9.88
N GLY A 440 2.50 4.19 9.65
CA GLY A 440 1.13 4.21 9.16
C GLY A 440 0.98 3.50 7.82
N GLN A 441 1.88 3.78 6.86
CA GLN A 441 1.92 3.09 5.58
C GLN A 441 2.27 1.60 5.73
N LYS A 442 3.33 1.27 6.47
CA LYS A 442 3.72 -0.12 6.73
C LYS A 442 2.59 -0.94 7.36
N GLY A 443 1.87 -0.35 8.34
CA GLY A 443 0.80 -1.02 9.06
C GLY A 443 -0.46 -1.28 8.24
N ASN A 444 -0.74 -0.44 7.23
CA ASN A 444 -1.97 -0.50 6.45
C ASN A 444 -1.80 -1.12 5.05
N PHE A 445 -0.58 -1.21 4.51
CA PHE A 445 -0.34 -1.74 3.17
C PHE A 445 -0.06 -3.25 3.21
N LEU A 446 -1.10 -4.01 3.56
CA LEU A 446 -1.13 -5.47 3.61
C LEU A 446 -2.13 -5.97 2.55
N ASP A 447 -1.61 -6.30 1.36
CA ASP A 447 -2.28 -6.74 0.14
C ASP A 447 -3.18 -5.67 -0.53
N VAL A 448 -3.90 -4.87 0.25
CA VAL A 448 -4.61 -3.65 -0.16
C VAL A 448 -4.25 -2.50 0.79
N PRO A 449 -4.38 -1.22 0.37
CA PRO A 449 -4.16 -0.08 1.26
C PRO A 449 -5.39 0.09 2.17
N THR A 450 -5.42 -0.63 3.31
CA THR A 450 -6.54 -0.54 4.25
C THR A 450 -6.50 0.79 5.02
N ASP A 451 -7.67 1.29 5.43
CA ASP A 451 -7.81 2.49 6.26
C ASP A 451 -7.18 2.31 7.64
N CYS A 452 -7.34 1.14 8.22
CA CYS A 452 -6.89 0.78 9.57
C CYS A 452 -6.57 -0.72 9.66
N PRO A 453 -5.66 -1.17 10.58
CA PRO A 453 -5.31 -2.58 10.70
C PRO A 453 -5.92 -3.30 11.90
N GLN A 454 -6.62 -2.60 12.84
CA GLN A 454 -6.85 -3.13 14.18
C GLN A 454 -8.30 -3.44 14.52
N ARG A 455 -9.26 -2.65 14.00
CA ARG A 455 -10.70 -2.74 14.37
C ARG A 455 -11.51 -3.54 13.32
N ASP A 456 -12.82 -3.69 13.54
CA ASP A 456 -13.74 -4.14 12.50
C ASP A 456 -13.87 -3.03 11.45
N GLU A 457 -13.30 -3.20 10.30
CA GLU A 457 -13.27 -2.36 9.10
C GLU A 457 -12.19 -2.92 8.15
N ARG A 458 -10.93 -2.45 8.25
CA ARG A 458 -9.75 -2.94 7.52
C ARG A 458 -10.04 -3.11 6.03
N LEU A 459 -10.53 -2.04 5.41
CA LEU A 459 -10.98 -2.01 4.03
C LEU A 459 -10.09 -1.10 3.18
N GLY A 460 -9.98 -1.42 1.89
CA GLY A 460 -9.23 -0.59 0.93
C GLY A 460 -10.00 0.67 0.54
N TRP A 461 -10.14 1.63 1.45
CA TRP A 461 -10.79 2.91 1.21
C TRP A 461 -10.05 3.72 0.16
N THR A 462 -10.76 4.09 -0.90
CA THR A 462 -10.16 4.76 -2.06
C THR A 462 -9.75 6.19 -1.76
N GLY A 463 -10.47 6.88 -0.87
CA GLY A 463 -10.13 8.24 -0.43
C GLY A 463 -8.78 8.30 0.28
N ASP A 464 -8.61 7.45 1.28
CA ASP A 464 -7.35 7.33 2.04
C ASP A 464 -6.18 7.02 1.12
N ALA A 465 -6.35 6.01 0.25
CA ALA A 465 -5.33 5.62 -0.73
C ALA A 465 -4.99 6.77 -1.69
N GLN A 466 -5.98 7.55 -2.12
CA GLN A 466 -5.80 8.66 -3.05
C GLN A 466 -5.00 9.82 -2.41
N VAL A 467 -5.40 10.30 -1.22
CA VAL A 467 -4.77 11.46 -0.57
C VAL A 467 -3.34 11.17 -0.11
N PHE A 468 -2.99 9.91 0.10
CA PHE A 468 -1.67 9.48 0.54
C PHE A 468 -0.77 8.94 -0.60
N SER A 469 -1.29 8.75 -1.82
CA SER A 469 -0.60 8.02 -2.88
C SER A 469 0.74 8.65 -3.31
N GLU A 470 0.86 9.98 -3.29
CA GLU A 470 2.12 10.68 -3.58
C GLU A 470 3.16 10.39 -2.47
N THR A 471 2.79 10.54 -1.20
CA THR A 471 3.63 10.18 -0.06
C THR A 471 4.04 8.72 -0.10
N ALA A 472 3.11 7.82 -0.42
CA ALA A 472 3.41 6.40 -0.53
C ALA A 472 4.48 6.12 -1.59
N CYS A 473 4.45 6.83 -2.71
CA CYS A 473 5.44 6.71 -3.80
C CYS A 473 6.80 7.33 -3.46
N TYR A 474 6.87 8.30 -2.54
CA TYR A 474 8.14 8.80 -1.99
C TYR A 474 8.73 7.81 -0.98
N ASN A 475 7.92 7.25 -0.10
CA ASN A 475 8.39 6.42 0.99
C ASN A 475 8.82 5.01 0.55
N MET A 476 8.04 4.38 -0.33
CA MET A 476 8.16 2.96 -0.68
C MET A 476 8.10 2.75 -2.19
N TYR A 477 8.64 1.63 -2.66
CA TYR A 477 8.56 1.23 -4.07
C TYR A 477 7.19 0.62 -4.39
N MET A 478 6.26 1.41 -4.94
CA MET A 478 4.83 1.10 -5.02
C MET A 478 4.28 0.50 -6.33
N PRO A 479 4.99 0.46 -7.48
CA PRO A 479 4.36 0.13 -8.76
C PRO A 479 3.57 -1.18 -8.77
N ALA A 480 4.16 -2.28 -8.26
CA ALA A 480 3.51 -3.59 -8.25
C ALA A 480 2.33 -3.65 -7.27
N PHE A 481 2.44 -3.01 -6.10
CA PHE A 481 1.37 -2.93 -5.11
C PHE A 481 0.15 -2.17 -5.65
N TYR A 482 0.36 -0.98 -6.21
CA TYR A 482 -0.73 -0.21 -6.81
C TYR A 482 -1.25 -0.83 -8.11
N ARG A 483 -0.41 -1.52 -8.90
CA ARG A 483 -0.88 -2.28 -10.08
C ARG A 483 -1.96 -3.29 -9.70
N LYS A 484 -1.75 -4.03 -8.61
CA LYS A 484 -2.74 -5.00 -8.08
C LYS A 484 -4.02 -4.30 -7.61
N TYR A 485 -3.92 -3.26 -6.80
CA TYR A 485 -5.07 -2.53 -6.28
C TYR A 485 -5.91 -1.90 -7.40
N LEU A 486 -5.26 -1.31 -8.40
CA LEU A 486 -5.90 -0.73 -9.58
C LEU A 486 -6.47 -1.80 -10.52
N TRP A 487 -5.92 -3.00 -10.54
CA TRP A 487 -6.49 -4.14 -11.27
C TRP A 487 -7.83 -4.56 -10.68
N ASP A 488 -7.93 -4.71 -9.36
CA ASP A 488 -9.20 -4.93 -8.66
C ASP A 488 -10.20 -3.80 -8.95
N MET A 489 -9.77 -2.55 -8.82
CA MET A 489 -10.61 -1.37 -9.04
C MET A 489 -11.22 -1.35 -10.45
N ARG A 490 -10.42 -1.61 -11.50
CA ARG A 490 -10.92 -1.68 -12.88
C ARG A 490 -11.93 -2.82 -13.11
N ALA A 491 -11.72 -3.96 -12.47
CA ALA A 491 -12.65 -5.06 -12.53
C ALA A 491 -14.02 -4.65 -11.95
N GLU A 492 -14.03 -3.98 -10.80
CA GLU A 492 -15.24 -3.43 -10.17
C GLU A 492 -15.92 -2.34 -11.05
N GLN A 493 -15.14 -1.43 -11.64
CA GLN A 493 -15.66 -0.40 -12.56
C GLN A 493 -16.44 -1.00 -13.74
N SER A 494 -16.06 -2.19 -14.21
CA SER A 494 -16.68 -2.85 -15.38
C SER A 494 -18.18 -3.11 -15.23
N ILE A 495 -18.67 -3.24 -13.99
CA ILE A 495 -20.09 -3.47 -13.69
C ILE A 495 -20.80 -2.23 -13.10
N LEU A 496 -20.07 -1.12 -12.92
CA LEU A 496 -20.56 0.12 -12.31
C LEU A 496 -20.62 1.29 -13.32
N ASP A 497 -20.72 1.02 -14.59
CA ASP A 497 -20.70 2.01 -15.69
C ASP A 497 -19.49 2.98 -15.57
N GLY A 498 -18.33 2.45 -15.19
CA GLY A 498 -17.09 3.21 -15.03
C GLY A 498 -16.90 3.87 -13.67
N ALA A 499 -17.89 3.84 -12.79
CA ALA A 499 -17.75 4.40 -11.45
C ALA A 499 -16.77 3.59 -10.59
N VAL A 500 -16.02 4.29 -9.74
CA VAL A 500 -15.08 3.70 -8.78
C VAL A 500 -15.78 3.46 -7.45
N PRO A 501 -15.67 2.25 -6.84
CA PRO A 501 -16.19 1.99 -5.50
C PRO A 501 -15.51 2.85 -4.43
N ASN A 502 -16.21 3.09 -3.32
CA ASN A 502 -15.60 3.79 -2.17
C ASN A 502 -14.58 2.91 -1.44
N VAL A 503 -14.70 1.58 -1.54
CA VAL A 503 -13.71 0.59 -1.06
C VAL A 503 -13.39 -0.43 -2.14
N VAL A 504 -12.16 -0.88 -2.23
CA VAL A 504 -11.69 -1.89 -3.20
C VAL A 504 -10.85 -2.94 -2.45
N PRO A 505 -11.18 -4.24 -2.53
CA PRO A 505 -12.38 -4.83 -3.15
C PRO A 505 -13.70 -4.38 -2.51
N ARG A 506 -14.74 -4.28 -3.35
CA ARG A 506 -16.05 -3.78 -2.93
C ARG A 506 -16.81 -4.83 -2.12
N LEU A 507 -17.35 -4.43 -0.98
CA LEU A 507 -18.33 -5.24 -0.27
C LEU A 507 -19.73 -5.05 -0.87
N LYS A 508 -20.48 -6.13 -0.99
CA LYS A 508 -21.79 -6.15 -1.70
C LYS A 508 -22.96 -5.71 -0.83
N ARG A 509 -22.72 -5.29 0.42
CA ARG A 509 -23.73 -5.02 1.44
C ARG A 509 -23.38 -3.79 2.24
N GLY A 510 -24.43 -3.10 2.73
CA GLY A 510 -24.26 -1.91 3.58
C GLY A 510 -23.70 -0.71 2.84
N MET A 511 -23.30 0.31 3.58
CA MET A 511 -22.76 1.58 3.09
C MET A 511 -21.43 1.40 2.29
N VAL A 512 -20.67 0.37 2.59
CA VAL A 512 -19.42 0.02 1.88
C VAL A 512 -19.65 -0.60 0.48
N ALA A 513 -20.90 -0.80 0.08
CA ALA A 513 -21.26 -1.18 -1.29
C ALA A 513 -21.44 0.01 -2.24
N GLU A 514 -21.42 1.25 -1.71
CA GLU A 514 -21.61 2.48 -2.48
C GLU A 514 -20.37 2.83 -3.32
N PHE A 515 -20.54 3.73 -4.28
CA PHE A 515 -19.53 4.09 -5.28
C PHE A 515 -19.73 5.52 -5.78
N GLY A 516 -18.72 6.06 -6.46
CA GLY A 516 -18.80 7.33 -7.18
C GLY A 516 -18.71 8.58 -6.29
N SER A 517 -18.34 8.45 -5.00
CA SER A 517 -18.17 9.61 -4.13
C SER A 517 -16.83 10.30 -4.40
N CYS A 518 -16.85 11.60 -4.74
CA CYS A 518 -15.63 12.42 -4.83
C CYS A 518 -15.22 12.93 -3.43
N PRO A 519 -13.90 13.07 -3.17
CA PRO A 519 -12.78 12.73 -4.03
C PRO A 519 -12.25 11.29 -3.83
N TRP A 520 -13.02 10.36 -3.22
CA TRP A 520 -12.65 8.95 -3.03
C TRP A 520 -12.47 8.25 -4.37
N ALA A 521 -13.47 8.32 -5.21
CA ALA A 521 -13.49 7.68 -6.53
C ALA A 521 -12.45 8.22 -7.50
N ASP A 522 -11.94 9.43 -7.29
CA ASP A 522 -10.86 10.03 -8.07
C ASP A 522 -9.51 9.29 -7.92
N ALA A 523 -9.42 8.36 -6.96
CA ALA A 523 -8.34 7.40 -6.82
C ALA A 523 -8.05 6.63 -8.12
N GLY A 524 -9.11 6.33 -8.92
CA GLY A 524 -8.99 5.66 -10.21
C GLY A 524 -8.17 6.43 -11.26
N VAL A 525 -7.96 7.73 -11.05
CA VAL A 525 -7.15 8.60 -11.93
C VAL A 525 -5.87 9.07 -11.25
N ILE A 526 -5.94 9.47 -9.98
CA ILE A 526 -4.83 10.12 -9.28
C ILE A 526 -3.74 9.12 -8.90
N ILE A 527 -4.11 7.93 -8.40
CA ILE A 527 -3.10 6.92 -8.02
C ILE A 527 -2.26 6.47 -9.24
N PRO A 528 -2.85 6.03 -10.38
CA PRO A 528 -2.04 5.65 -11.55
C PRO A 528 -1.20 6.81 -12.08
N TRP A 529 -1.67 8.06 -11.98
CA TRP A 529 -0.91 9.23 -12.38
C TRP A 529 0.31 9.46 -11.48
N ASN A 530 0.15 9.43 -10.16
CA ASN A 530 1.27 9.55 -9.21
C ASN A 530 2.30 8.42 -9.40
N VAL A 531 1.85 7.19 -9.63
CA VAL A 531 2.75 6.07 -9.98
C VAL A 531 3.52 6.37 -11.27
N TYR A 532 2.86 6.91 -12.30
CA TYR A 532 3.55 7.28 -13.54
C TYR A 532 4.57 8.41 -13.33
N LEU A 533 4.22 9.45 -12.59
CA LEU A 533 5.14 10.57 -12.31
C LEU A 533 6.41 10.08 -11.58
N HIS A 534 6.24 9.24 -10.56
CA HIS A 534 7.36 8.76 -9.75
C HIS A 534 8.24 7.70 -10.45
N TYR A 535 7.66 6.84 -11.28
CA TYR A 535 8.39 5.68 -11.83
C TYR A 535 8.56 5.69 -13.35
N GLY A 536 7.80 6.51 -14.09
CA GLY A 536 7.96 6.73 -15.52
C GLY A 536 7.53 5.56 -16.43
N SER A 537 6.83 4.54 -15.89
CA SER A 537 6.40 3.38 -16.68
C SER A 537 5.19 3.71 -17.56
N LYS A 538 5.44 3.88 -18.86
CA LYS A 538 4.38 4.03 -19.87
C LYS A 538 3.58 2.74 -20.05
N THR A 539 4.21 1.58 -19.89
CA THR A 539 3.53 0.29 -19.95
C THR A 539 2.45 0.19 -18.88
N LEU A 540 2.78 0.58 -17.64
CA LEU A 540 1.82 0.58 -16.54
C LEU A 540 0.74 1.65 -16.73
N LEU A 541 1.10 2.87 -17.17
CA LEU A 541 0.12 3.92 -17.47
C LEU A 541 -0.87 3.46 -18.55
N ALA A 542 -0.41 2.82 -19.62
CA ALA A 542 -1.25 2.28 -20.68
C ALA A 542 -2.20 1.18 -20.18
N GLU A 543 -1.72 0.33 -19.25
CA GLU A 543 -2.56 -0.68 -18.60
C GLU A 543 -3.68 -0.05 -17.76
N MET A 544 -3.42 1.08 -17.09
CA MET A 544 -4.38 1.75 -16.20
C MET A 544 -5.30 2.75 -16.92
N TYR A 545 -4.88 3.32 -18.04
CA TYR A 545 -5.61 4.36 -18.77
C TYR A 545 -7.09 4.06 -19.04
N PRO A 546 -7.51 2.84 -19.43
CA PRO A 546 -8.94 2.55 -19.63
C PRO A 546 -9.80 2.80 -18.38
N GLY A 547 -9.28 2.51 -17.18
CA GLY A 547 -9.96 2.78 -15.91
C GLY A 547 -10.01 4.27 -15.58
N MET A 548 -8.91 5.00 -15.84
CA MET A 548 -8.83 6.46 -15.67
C MET A 548 -9.88 7.16 -16.53
N LYS A 549 -9.92 6.79 -17.82
CA LYS A 549 -10.90 7.29 -18.77
C LYS A 549 -12.33 6.96 -18.36
N ALA A 550 -12.59 5.72 -17.96
CA ALA A 550 -13.92 5.27 -17.57
C ALA A 550 -14.52 6.08 -16.42
N TRP A 551 -13.69 6.48 -15.42
CA TRP A 551 -14.13 7.33 -14.32
C TRP A 551 -14.52 8.75 -14.81
N VAL A 552 -13.71 9.39 -15.63
CA VAL A 552 -14.02 10.74 -16.17
C VAL A 552 -15.25 10.69 -17.08
N ASP A 553 -15.39 9.65 -17.90
CA ASP A 553 -16.57 9.45 -18.73
C ASP A 553 -17.85 9.23 -17.89
N HIS A 554 -17.72 8.56 -16.75
CA HIS A 554 -18.84 8.39 -15.79
C HIS A 554 -19.28 9.74 -15.22
N GLN A 555 -18.34 10.56 -14.74
CA GLN A 555 -18.62 11.90 -14.23
C GLN A 555 -19.26 12.80 -15.30
N ARG A 556 -18.78 12.74 -16.55
CA ARG A 556 -19.35 13.44 -17.70
C ARG A 556 -20.79 13.04 -17.99
N LYS A 557 -21.10 11.74 -17.98
CA LYS A 557 -22.50 11.26 -18.14
C LYS A 557 -23.40 11.75 -17.02
N GLN A 558 -22.89 11.76 -15.79
CA GLN A 558 -23.63 12.24 -14.63
C GLN A 558 -23.95 13.73 -14.78
N GLU A 559 -22.95 14.59 -15.08
CA GLU A 559 -23.19 16.04 -15.22
C GLU A 559 -24.08 16.35 -16.41
N GLU A 560 -23.99 15.63 -17.52
CA GLU A 560 -24.90 15.75 -18.69
C GLU A 560 -26.34 15.42 -18.30
N ALA A 561 -26.56 14.40 -17.47
CA ALA A 561 -27.90 14.03 -16.98
C ALA A 561 -28.46 15.09 -16.00
N GLU A 562 -27.60 15.83 -15.32
CA GLU A 562 -27.94 16.90 -14.37
C GLU A 562 -28.07 18.29 -15.04
N GLY A 563 -27.92 18.40 -16.36
CA GLY A 563 -28.19 19.59 -17.12
C GLY A 563 -27.04 20.07 -18.03
N GLY A 564 -25.89 19.39 -18.06
CA GLY A 564 -24.78 19.67 -18.97
C GLY A 564 -24.10 21.03 -18.68
N LEU A 565 -23.82 21.29 -17.41
CA LEU A 565 -23.20 22.56 -16.94
C LEU A 565 -21.71 22.44 -16.67
N HIS A 566 -21.10 21.33 -17.00
CA HIS A 566 -19.69 20.98 -16.68
C HIS A 566 -19.35 21.08 -15.20
N LEU A 567 -20.32 20.78 -14.33
CA LEU A 567 -20.21 20.77 -12.87
C LEU A 567 -20.95 19.58 -12.29
N ILE A 568 -20.40 18.98 -11.26
CA ILE A 568 -21.12 18.00 -10.44
C ILE A 568 -22.15 18.74 -9.58
N LYS A 569 -23.43 18.37 -9.71
CA LYS A 569 -24.56 19.03 -9.04
C LYS A 569 -25.29 18.14 -8.06
N GLY A 570 -25.02 16.86 -8.04
CA GLY A 570 -25.72 15.86 -7.21
C GLY A 570 -24.81 14.74 -6.74
N GLY A 571 -25.42 13.73 -6.09
CA GLY A 571 -24.71 12.61 -5.51
C GLY A 571 -24.31 12.82 -4.05
N PHE A 572 -23.82 11.75 -3.42
CA PHE A 572 -23.21 11.80 -2.11
C PHE A 572 -21.70 11.91 -2.25
N HIS A 573 -21.10 12.88 -1.56
CA HIS A 573 -19.65 13.09 -1.55
C HIS A 573 -19.16 13.22 -0.10
N PHE A 574 -18.00 12.59 0.18
CA PHE A 574 -17.39 12.66 1.51
C PHE A 574 -16.78 14.03 1.83
N ALA A 575 -16.55 14.88 0.81
CA ALA A 575 -15.98 16.20 0.95
C ALA A 575 -14.63 16.17 1.71
N ASP A 576 -14.36 17.19 2.56
CA ASP A 576 -13.18 17.21 3.42
C ASP A 576 -13.45 16.46 4.72
N TRP A 577 -13.31 15.14 4.68
CA TRP A 577 -13.63 14.23 5.77
C TRP A 577 -12.80 14.53 7.01
N LEU A 578 -13.44 14.58 8.18
CA LEU A 578 -12.85 14.89 9.48
C LEU A 578 -12.18 16.27 9.60
N ALA A 579 -12.53 17.23 8.73
CA ALA A 579 -12.17 18.63 8.93
C ALA A 579 -12.80 19.20 10.22
N LEU A 580 -12.18 20.25 10.76
CA LEU A 580 -12.54 20.84 12.06
C LEU A 580 -13.28 22.18 11.91
N ASP A 581 -13.69 22.55 10.70
CA ASP A 581 -14.26 23.85 10.36
C ASP A 581 -15.79 23.86 10.27
N ASN A 582 -16.46 22.72 10.52
CA ASN A 582 -17.92 22.66 10.48
C ASN A 582 -18.59 23.19 11.76
N GLU A 583 -19.72 23.83 11.60
CA GLU A 583 -20.53 24.35 12.73
C GLU A 583 -21.37 23.28 13.42
N GLN A 584 -21.62 22.16 12.77
CA GLN A 584 -22.45 21.07 13.27
C GLN A 584 -21.55 19.86 13.61
N PRO A 585 -21.84 19.14 14.71
CA PRO A 585 -21.13 17.90 14.99
C PRO A 585 -21.26 16.90 13.82
N GLY A 586 -20.14 16.33 13.38
CA GLY A 586 -20.12 15.34 12.29
C GLY A 586 -18.75 15.25 11.61
N PRO A 587 -18.59 14.31 10.67
CA PRO A 587 -17.31 14.07 9.99
C PRO A 587 -17.08 14.96 8.77
N PHE A 588 -18.08 15.72 8.31
CA PHE A 588 -18.00 16.50 7.07
C PHE A 588 -17.50 17.92 7.36
N GLY A 589 -16.49 18.38 6.62
CA GLY A 589 -16.01 19.76 6.66
C GLY A 589 -17.00 20.77 6.09
N ALA A 590 -16.76 22.07 6.32
CA ALA A 590 -17.61 23.17 5.87
C ALA A 590 -17.46 23.48 4.36
N THR A 591 -16.38 23.03 3.70
CA THR A 591 -16.19 23.24 2.27
C THR A 591 -17.31 22.54 1.48
N ASP A 592 -17.94 23.28 0.54
CA ASP A 592 -19.02 22.73 -0.29
C ASP A 592 -18.58 21.43 -0.99
N PRO A 593 -19.22 20.28 -0.74
CA PRO A 593 -18.88 19.00 -1.35
C PRO A 593 -18.99 19.00 -2.88
N LEU A 594 -19.87 19.81 -3.46
CA LEU A 594 -20.03 19.92 -4.91
C LEU A 594 -18.92 20.78 -5.56
N TYR A 595 -18.39 21.76 -4.82
CA TYR A 595 -17.18 22.47 -5.23
C TYR A 595 -15.97 21.51 -5.27
N ILE A 596 -15.77 20.72 -4.20
CA ILE A 596 -14.68 19.73 -4.15
C ILE A 596 -14.83 18.73 -5.29
N ALA A 597 -16.02 18.15 -5.49
CA ALA A 597 -16.30 17.19 -6.53
C ALA A 597 -16.03 17.76 -7.94
N SER A 598 -16.47 19.00 -8.21
CA SER A 598 -16.24 19.66 -9.50
C SER A 598 -14.75 19.99 -9.73
N ALA A 599 -14.02 20.40 -8.67
CA ALA A 599 -12.60 20.67 -8.75
C ALA A 599 -11.78 19.40 -9.04
N TYR A 600 -12.15 18.27 -8.43
CA TYR A 600 -11.52 16.97 -8.71
C TYR A 600 -11.90 16.44 -10.10
N TYR A 601 -13.13 16.67 -10.58
CA TYR A 601 -13.51 16.36 -11.96
C TYR A 601 -12.64 17.12 -12.97
N PHE A 602 -12.42 18.42 -12.75
CA PHE A 602 -11.47 19.22 -13.55
C PHE A 602 -10.06 18.61 -13.56
N ARG A 603 -9.52 18.32 -12.37
CA ARG A 603 -8.18 17.72 -12.21
C ARG A 603 -8.08 16.38 -12.94
N CYS A 604 -9.06 15.50 -12.76
CA CYS A 604 -9.09 14.17 -13.39
C CYS A 604 -9.19 14.24 -14.91
N ALA A 605 -10.03 15.16 -15.45
CA ALA A 605 -10.13 15.38 -16.89
C ALA A 605 -8.78 15.86 -17.49
N GLY A 606 -8.08 16.76 -16.81
CA GLY A 606 -6.72 17.22 -17.19
C GLY A 606 -5.71 16.07 -17.17
N ILE A 607 -5.69 15.26 -16.12
CA ILE A 607 -4.79 14.10 -16.03
C ILE A 607 -5.07 13.07 -17.14
N VAL A 608 -6.34 12.79 -17.45
CA VAL A 608 -6.69 11.87 -18.55
C VAL A 608 -6.24 12.43 -19.91
N ALA A 609 -6.35 13.75 -20.11
CA ALA A 609 -5.83 14.42 -21.32
C ALA A 609 -4.31 14.25 -21.45
N ASP A 610 -3.56 14.53 -20.37
CA ASP A 610 -2.10 14.39 -20.35
C ASP A 610 -1.67 12.94 -20.57
N ALA A 611 -2.34 11.99 -19.92
CA ALA A 611 -2.09 10.56 -20.09
C ALA A 611 -2.34 10.11 -21.54
N ALA A 612 -3.45 10.57 -22.16
CA ALA A 612 -3.76 10.30 -23.56
C ALA A 612 -2.68 10.84 -24.50
N GLU A 613 -2.22 12.08 -24.29
CA GLU A 613 -1.14 12.68 -25.08
C GLU A 613 0.17 11.88 -24.97
N ILE A 614 0.57 11.49 -23.75
CA ILE A 614 1.79 10.71 -23.48
C ILE A 614 1.72 9.34 -24.17
N LEU A 615 0.54 8.73 -24.19
CA LEU A 615 0.28 7.42 -24.82
C LEU A 615 0.02 7.51 -26.33
N GLY A 616 -0.17 8.73 -26.86
CA GLY A 616 -0.42 8.98 -28.28
C GLY A 616 -1.84 8.63 -28.72
N PHE A 617 -2.83 8.78 -27.85
CA PHE A 617 -4.24 8.58 -28.18
C PHE A 617 -4.90 9.84 -28.75
N ASP A 618 -5.78 9.67 -29.72
CA ASP A 618 -6.41 10.78 -30.45
C ASP A 618 -7.37 11.63 -29.60
N GLU A 619 -7.88 11.07 -28.50
CA GLU A 619 -8.83 11.75 -27.60
C GLU A 619 -8.19 12.77 -26.64
N ALA A 620 -6.89 12.97 -26.65
CA ALA A 620 -6.20 13.94 -25.77
C ALA A 620 -6.80 15.36 -25.85
N ASP A 621 -7.04 15.87 -27.07
CA ASP A 621 -7.61 17.21 -27.28
C ASP A 621 -9.07 17.33 -26.79
N GLU A 622 -9.86 16.22 -26.84
CA GLU A 622 -11.22 16.17 -26.30
C GLU A 622 -11.21 16.40 -24.79
N TYR A 623 -10.33 15.68 -24.05
CA TYR A 623 -10.26 15.82 -22.59
C TYR A 623 -9.61 17.13 -22.15
N LYS A 624 -8.66 17.69 -22.91
CA LYS A 624 -8.15 19.05 -22.68
C LYS A 624 -9.27 20.09 -22.77
N LYS A 625 -10.09 20.00 -23.81
CA LYS A 625 -11.25 20.89 -23.97
C LYS A 625 -12.26 20.71 -22.84
N LEU A 626 -12.57 19.48 -22.46
CA LEU A 626 -13.46 19.17 -21.33
C LEU A 626 -12.93 19.80 -20.02
N ALA A 627 -11.63 19.65 -19.73
CA ALA A 627 -11.01 20.24 -18.54
C ALA A 627 -11.15 21.79 -18.52
N GLU A 628 -10.92 22.47 -19.67
CA GLU A 628 -11.10 23.91 -19.73
C GLU A 628 -12.57 24.32 -19.55
N GLU A 629 -13.53 23.60 -20.13
CA GLU A 629 -14.98 23.85 -19.96
C GLU A 629 -15.39 23.69 -18.49
N ILE A 630 -14.87 22.67 -17.79
CA ILE A 630 -15.11 22.46 -16.34
C ILE A 630 -14.47 23.61 -15.54
N LYS A 631 -13.23 23.99 -15.84
CA LYS A 631 -12.54 25.10 -15.17
C LYS A 631 -13.32 26.40 -15.28
N ASP A 632 -13.80 26.73 -16.48
CA ASP A 632 -14.59 27.92 -16.72
C ASP A 632 -15.93 27.90 -15.94
N ALA A 633 -16.59 26.76 -15.89
CA ALA A 633 -17.83 26.59 -15.13
C ALA A 633 -17.60 26.72 -13.61
N ILE A 634 -16.50 26.16 -13.10
CA ILE A 634 -16.10 26.32 -11.68
C ILE A 634 -15.86 27.78 -11.36
N ARG A 635 -15.10 28.50 -12.21
CA ARG A 635 -14.79 29.92 -12.04
C ARG A 635 -16.05 30.79 -12.02
N GLN A 636 -16.98 30.52 -12.91
CA GLN A 636 -18.25 31.25 -12.98
C GLN A 636 -19.16 31.00 -11.78
N THR A 637 -19.04 29.86 -11.13
CA THR A 637 -19.98 29.42 -10.06
C THR A 637 -19.40 29.64 -8.67
N TYR A 638 -18.11 29.43 -8.48
CA TYR A 638 -17.44 29.38 -7.19
C TYR A 638 -16.39 30.46 -6.95
N PHE A 639 -16.26 31.42 -7.88
CA PHE A 639 -15.34 32.55 -7.72
C PHE A 639 -16.04 33.87 -7.97
N ASP A 640 -15.70 34.86 -7.16
CA ASP A 640 -16.14 36.24 -7.35
C ASP A 640 -15.36 36.94 -8.49
N GLY A 641 -15.84 38.13 -8.89
CA GLY A 641 -15.24 38.91 -10.00
C GLY A 641 -13.82 39.36 -9.73
N ASP A 642 -13.34 39.35 -8.49
CA ASP A 642 -11.96 39.67 -8.09
C ASP A 642 -11.06 38.42 -8.03
N GLY A 643 -11.59 37.23 -8.36
CA GLY A 643 -10.86 35.95 -8.36
C GLY A 643 -10.78 35.27 -7.00
N SER A 644 -11.53 35.74 -6.00
CA SER A 644 -11.65 35.05 -4.70
C SER A 644 -12.56 33.83 -4.78
N CYS A 645 -12.17 32.74 -4.16
CA CYS A 645 -13.04 31.58 -3.97
C CYS A 645 -14.13 31.91 -2.93
N ILE A 646 -15.40 31.69 -3.29
CA ILE A 646 -16.54 31.90 -2.38
C ILE A 646 -16.56 30.93 -1.18
N SER A 647 -15.79 29.83 -1.24
CA SER A 647 -15.57 28.93 -0.12
C SER A 647 -14.53 29.53 0.83
N GLU A 648 -14.99 30.12 1.95
CA GLU A 648 -14.13 30.78 2.95
C GLU A 648 -13.39 29.80 3.88
N THR A 649 -13.05 28.59 3.41
CA THR A 649 -12.36 27.55 4.16
C THR A 649 -10.90 27.40 3.77
N GLN A 650 -10.05 26.85 4.65
CA GLN A 650 -8.65 26.54 4.31
C GLN A 650 -8.58 25.54 3.15
N THR A 651 -9.43 24.50 3.16
CA THR A 651 -9.49 23.47 2.11
C THR A 651 -9.93 24.05 0.77
N GLY A 652 -10.96 24.90 0.74
CA GLY A 652 -11.41 25.55 -0.50
C GLY A 652 -10.33 26.38 -1.16
N ALA A 653 -9.61 27.19 -0.40
CA ALA A 653 -8.50 28.00 -0.87
C ALA A 653 -7.29 27.15 -1.32
N ALA A 654 -6.94 26.10 -0.55
CA ALA A 654 -5.85 25.20 -0.92
C ALA A 654 -6.12 24.49 -2.27
N ILE A 655 -7.37 24.02 -2.49
CA ILE A 655 -7.80 23.47 -3.79
C ILE A 655 -7.66 24.52 -4.90
N ALA A 656 -8.14 25.76 -4.69
CA ALA A 656 -8.07 26.82 -5.68
C ALA A 656 -6.63 27.13 -6.13
N VAL A 657 -5.69 27.18 -5.18
CA VAL A 657 -4.25 27.43 -5.43
C VAL A 657 -3.59 26.23 -6.12
N MET A 658 -3.80 25.01 -5.58
CA MET A 658 -3.09 23.83 -6.07
C MET A 658 -3.57 23.38 -7.45
N PHE A 659 -4.86 23.52 -7.74
CA PHE A 659 -5.44 23.15 -9.04
C PHE A 659 -5.43 24.32 -10.05
N GLY A 660 -4.86 25.49 -9.70
CA GLY A 660 -4.74 26.64 -10.59
C GLY A 660 -6.09 27.24 -11.00
N LEU A 661 -7.11 27.12 -10.14
CA LEU A 661 -8.45 27.65 -10.42
C LEU A 661 -8.51 29.17 -10.28
N SER A 662 -7.71 29.77 -9.39
CA SER A 662 -7.60 31.22 -9.16
C SER A 662 -6.56 31.90 -10.03
N GLU A 663 -5.73 31.17 -10.80
CA GLU A 663 -4.67 31.75 -11.61
C GLU A 663 -5.21 32.68 -12.74
N ASN A 664 -4.63 33.86 -12.90
CA ASN A 664 -4.99 34.86 -13.92
C ASN A 664 -6.44 35.39 -13.84
N MET A 665 -7.14 35.23 -12.72
CA MET A 665 -8.48 35.81 -12.52
C MET A 665 -8.43 37.28 -12.03
N ALA A 666 -7.37 37.73 -11.38
CA ALA A 666 -7.22 39.10 -10.91
C ALA A 666 -7.18 40.05 -12.09
N GLN A 667 -8.32 40.70 -12.44
CA GLN A 667 -8.35 41.89 -13.27
C GLN A 667 -8.21 43.12 -12.36
N PHE A 668 -7.28 43.96 -12.74
CA PHE A 668 -7.02 45.25 -12.12
C PHE A 668 -8.32 46.07 -12.02
N ASP A 669 -8.77 46.32 -10.83
CA ASP A 669 -9.72 47.37 -10.57
C ASP A 669 -9.04 48.47 -9.73
N GLY A 670 -8.38 49.38 -10.44
CA GLY A 670 -7.73 50.54 -9.83
C GLY A 670 -6.37 50.21 -9.13
N GLU A 671 -5.70 51.21 -8.63
CA GLU A 671 -4.31 51.30 -8.19
C GLU A 671 -3.81 50.28 -7.08
N GLN A 672 -4.57 49.26 -6.74
CA GLN A 672 -4.14 48.16 -5.80
C GLN A 672 -4.16 46.80 -6.47
N GLU A 673 -3.07 46.04 -6.31
CA GLU A 673 -3.03 44.61 -6.67
C GLU A 673 -4.09 43.89 -5.82
N ALA A 674 -4.96 43.10 -6.47
CA ALA A 674 -5.89 42.24 -5.75
C ALA A 674 -5.14 41.17 -4.94
N GLU A 675 -5.58 40.92 -3.72
CA GLU A 675 -5.03 39.89 -2.85
C GLU A 675 -5.18 38.52 -3.51
N SER A 676 -4.09 37.75 -3.60
CA SER A 676 -4.13 36.41 -4.19
C SER A 676 -4.88 35.42 -3.30
N GLU A 677 -5.43 34.32 -3.88
CA GLU A 677 -6.08 33.26 -3.07
C GLU A 677 -5.09 32.59 -2.10
N GLY A 678 -3.78 32.60 -2.43
CA GLY A 678 -2.74 32.14 -1.54
C GLY A 678 -2.53 33.05 -0.32
N ASP A 679 -2.63 34.38 -0.50
CA ASP A 679 -2.58 35.34 0.62
C ASP A 679 -3.82 35.16 1.53
N ARG A 680 -5.01 34.96 0.93
CA ARG A 680 -6.24 34.65 1.67
C ARG A 680 -6.12 33.34 2.45
N LEU A 681 -5.54 32.28 1.85
CA LEU A 681 -5.26 31.03 2.55
C LEU A 681 -4.37 31.26 3.78
N ASN A 682 -3.28 32.01 3.63
CA ASN A 682 -2.40 32.37 4.73
C ASN A 682 -3.15 33.17 5.82
N GLN A 683 -3.99 34.11 5.43
CA GLN A 683 -4.78 34.90 6.36
C GLN A 683 -5.78 34.01 7.15
N ARG A 684 -6.44 33.04 6.49
CA ARG A 684 -7.35 32.08 7.15
C ARG A 684 -6.63 31.22 8.20
N VAL A 685 -5.37 30.83 7.95
CA VAL A 685 -4.54 30.13 8.93
C VAL A 685 -4.25 31.03 10.14
N ILE A 686 -3.87 32.31 9.89
CA ILE A 686 -3.60 33.30 10.95
C ILE A 686 -4.87 33.54 11.79
N GLU A 687 -6.01 33.74 11.17
CA GLU A 687 -7.32 33.96 11.83
C GLU A 687 -7.77 32.74 12.64
N ASN A 688 -7.38 31.54 12.22
CA ASN A 688 -7.56 30.30 13.01
C ASN A 688 -6.44 30.13 14.06
N ASN A 689 -5.88 31.21 14.59
CA ASN A 689 -4.83 31.23 15.60
C ASN A 689 -3.53 30.47 15.18
N GLY A 690 -3.22 30.42 13.90
CA GLY A 690 -2.07 29.71 13.37
C GLY A 690 -2.24 28.19 13.33
N HIS A 691 -3.46 27.70 13.36
CA HIS A 691 -3.77 26.27 13.31
C HIS A 691 -4.42 25.89 11.99
N LEU A 692 -4.19 24.63 11.59
CA LEU A 692 -4.99 24.00 10.53
C LEU A 692 -6.40 23.65 11.05
N ASN A 693 -7.36 23.53 10.12
CA ASN A 693 -8.69 22.97 10.41
C ASN A 693 -9.15 22.03 9.29
N THR A 694 -8.21 21.59 8.44
CA THR A 694 -8.44 20.72 7.29
C THR A 694 -8.66 19.26 7.70
N GLY A 695 -9.41 18.55 6.87
CA GLY A 695 -9.60 17.10 6.91
C GLY A 695 -8.66 16.37 5.94
N PHE A 696 -9.10 15.17 5.50
CA PHE A 696 -8.27 14.30 4.65
C PHE A 696 -7.92 14.93 3.30
N VAL A 697 -8.82 15.74 2.73
CA VAL A 697 -8.64 16.35 1.40
C VAL A 697 -7.81 17.63 1.45
N GLY A 698 -8.07 18.48 2.42
CA GLY A 698 -7.36 19.75 2.54
C GLY A 698 -5.94 19.60 3.05
N THR A 699 -5.68 18.64 3.94
CA THR A 699 -4.36 18.47 4.60
C THR A 699 -3.20 18.24 3.64
N PRO A 700 -3.25 17.36 2.62
CA PRO A 700 -2.17 17.19 1.65
C PRO A 700 -1.93 18.41 0.77
N LEU A 701 -2.91 19.31 0.64
CA LEU A 701 -2.85 20.49 -0.22
C LEU A 701 -2.41 21.76 0.53
N LEU A 702 -2.62 21.83 1.85
CA LEU A 702 -2.47 23.06 2.65
C LEU A 702 -1.02 23.60 2.65
N CYS A 703 -0.06 22.80 3.11
CA CYS A 703 1.34 23.23 3.19
C CYS A 703 1.97 23.46 1.80
N PRO A 704 1.74 22.62 0.77
CA PRO A 704 2.15 22.90 -0.59
C PRO A 704 1.56 24.22 -1.15
N ALA A 705 0.27 24.50 -0.91
CA ALA A 705 -0.38 25.73 -1.36
C ALA A 705 0.22 26.98 -0.71
N LEU A 706 0.48 26.95 0.59
CA LEU A 706 1.16 28.02 1.32
C LEU A 706 2.57 28.24 0.78
N THR A 707 3.34 27.17 0.55
CA THR A 707 4.72 27.29 0.02
C THR A 707 4.70 27.85 -1.41
N LYS A 708 3.83 27.32 -2.29
CA LYS A 708 3.65 27.80 -3.68
C LYS A 708 3.30 29.28 -3.74
N SER A 709 2.57 29.78 -2.75
CA SER A 709 2.12 31.18 -2.65
C SER A 709 3.12 32.09 -1.90
N GLY A 710 4.32 31.61 -1.55
CA GLY A 710 5.33 32.40 -0.85
C GLY A 710 5.21 32.45 0.67
N HIS A 711 4.27 31.71 1.25
CA HIS A 711 4.02 31.64 2.69
C HIS A 711 4.63 30.38 3.35
N HIS A 712 5.84 29.97 2.89
CA HIS A 712 6.52 28.78 3.39
C HIS A 712 6.69 28.79 4.93
N LYS A 713 6.98 29.98 5.50
CA LYS A 713 7.10 30.12 6.96
C LYS A 713 5.83 29.66 7.69
N THR A 714 4.65 30.03 7.21
CA THR A 714 3.36 29.60 7.79
C THR A 714 3.18 28.08 7.67
N ALA A 715 3.60 27.46 6.56
CA ALA A 715 3.59 26.02 6.39
C ALA A 715 4.51 25.31 7.42
N VAL A 716 5.70 25.84 7.68
CA VAL A 716 6.61 25.31 8.72
C VAL A 716 6.06 25.60 10.13
N ASP A 717 5.39 26.73 10.36
CA ASP A 717 4.72 27.01 11.64
C ASP A 717 3.65 25.94 11.93
N LEU A 718 2.86 25.54 10.93
CA LEU A 718 1.89 24.46 11.04
C LEU A 718 2.55 23.09 11.33
N LEU A 719 3.65 22.76 10.62
CA LEU A 719 4.40 21.53 10.87
C LEU A 719 4.92 21.45 12.32
N LEU A 720 5.44 22.58 12.84
CA LEU A 720 6.08 22.65 14.16
C LEU A 720 5.09 22.96 15.29
N ASN A 721 3.79 23.10 15.00
CA ASN A 721 2.79 23.31 16.01
C ASN A 721 2.66 22.06 16.90
N GLU A 722 2.90 22.25 18.21
CA GLU A 722 2.84 21.19 19.22
C GLU A 722 1.47 21.07 19.90
N ASP A 723 0.60 22.06 19.69
CA ASP A 723 -0.74 22.12 20.27
C ASP A 723 -1.77 21.48 19.34
N TYR A 724 -2.95 21.19 19.89
CA TYR A 724 -4.11 20.72 19.12
C TYR A 724 -4.80 21.90 18.38
N PRO A 725 -5.17 21.73 17.09
CA PRO A 725 -4.83 20.59 16.22
C PRO A 725 -3.45 20.75 15.55
N GLY A 726 -2.73 19.64 15.40
CA GLY A 726 -1.42 19.63 14.75
C GLY A 726 -0.76 18.25 14.79
N TRP A 727 0.20 18.03 13.90
CA TRP A 727 0.90 16.74 13.82
C TRP A 727 1.75 16.43 15.05
N LEU A 728 2.43 17.44 15.62
CA LEU A 728 3.29 17.22 16.78
C LEU A 728 2.51 17.07 18.10
N TYR A 729 1.21 17.41 18.12
CA TYR A 729 0.32 17.11 19.24
C TYR A 729 0.28 15.60 19.52
N SER A 730 0.03 14.77 18.50
CA SER A 730 0.01 13.32 18.66
C SER A 730 1.39 12.74 19.01
N VAL A 731 2.49 13.31 18.45
CA VAL A 731 3.86 12.95 18.79
C VAL A 731 4.14 13.20 20.27
N ASN A 732 3.72 14.34 20.81
CA ASN A 732 3.88 14.69 22.23
C ASN A 732 3.10 13.74 23.17
N LEU A 733 2.04 13.12 22.68
CA LEU A 733 1.28 12.10 23.41
C LEU A 733 1.81 10.67 23.20
N GLY A 734 2.98 10.52 22.55
CA GLY A 734 3.67 9.24 22.38
C GLY A 734 3.16 8.37 21.23
N ALA A 735 2.50 8.98 20.24
CA ALA A 735 2.11 8.30 19.01
C ALA A 735 3.33 7.73 18.27
N THR A 736 3.17 6.52 17.75
CA THR A 736 4.16 5.83 16.91
C THR A 736 3.63 5.53 15.52
N THR A 737 2.41 5.98 15.23
CA THR A 737 1.70 5.94 13.96
C THR A 737 0.86 7.20 13.81
N ILE A 738 0.35 7.51 12.63
CA ILE A 738 -0.60 8.61 12.40
C ILE A 738 -1.98 8.20 12.92
N TRP A 739 -2.70 9.15 13.53
CA TRP A 739 -4.06 8.98 14.02
C TRP A 739 -5.10 9.38 12.97
N GLU A 740 -6.29 8.78 13.06
CA GLU A 740 -7.42 9.07 12.16
C GLU A 740 -7.98 10.49 12.36
N ARG A 741 -8.06 10.94 13.62
CA ARG A 741 -8.50 12.29 13.99
C ARG A 741 -7.36 13.07 14.60
N TRP A 742 -7.35 14.38 14.42
CA TRP A 742 -6.44 15.27 15.12
C TRP A 742 -6.53 15.12 16.65
N ASN A 743 -7.69 14.71 17.16
CA ASN A 743 -8.01 14.49 18.58
C ASN A 743 -8.46 13.05 18.88
N SER A 744 -7.90 12.04 18.24
CA SER A 744 -8.18 10.63 18.62
C SER A 744 -7.96 10.40 20.12
N VAL A 745 -6.92 11.02 20.67
CA VAL A 745 -6.75 11.22 22.12
C VAL A 745 -6.99 12.71 22.41
N MET A 746 -7.91 13.00 23.31
CA MET A 746 -8.31 14.36 23.69
C MET A 746 -7.22 15.04 24.54
N PRO A 747 -7.22 16.40 24.65
CA PRO A 747 -6.24 17.12 25.48
C PRO A 747 -6.22 16.72 26.96
N ASP A 748 -7.30 16.17 27.49
CA ASP A 748 -7.35 15.63 28.86
C ASP A 748 -6.81 14.19 28.97
N GLY A 749 -6.31 13.60 27.87
CA GLY A 749 -5.76 12.25 27.78
C GLY A 749 -6.79 11.15 27.57
N SER A 750 -8.10 11.46 27.53
CA SER A 750 -9.14 10.47 27.25
C SER A 750 -9.23 10.16 25.76
N MET A 751 -9.72 8.95 25.43
CA MET A 751 -10.05 8.63 24.04
C MET A 751 -11.26 9.44 23.57
N ASN A 752 -11.22 9.89 22.31
CA ASN A 752 -12.37 10.52 21.69
C ASN A 752 -13.57 9.55 21.69
N PRO A 753 -14.73 9.94 22.22
CA PRO A 753 -15.89 9.05 22.31
C PRO A 753 -16.57 8.76 20.96
N GLU A 754 -16.22 9.51 19.91
CA GLU A 754 -16.76 9.26 18.56
C GLU A 754 -16.07 8.06 17.93
N GLY A 755 -16.81 7.23 17.20
CA GLY A 755 -16.36 5.92 16.71
C GLY A 755 -15.23 5.89 15.67
N MET A 756 -14.76 7.04 15.17
CA MET A 756 -13.67 7.17 14.19
C MET A 756 -12.40 7.65 14.90
N ASN A 757 -11.72 6.76 15.58
CA ASN A 757 -10.56 7.07 16.42
C ASN A 757 -9.47 6.01 16.38
N SER A 758 -9.22 5.46 15.19
CA SER A 758 -8.04 4.60 14.94
C SER A 758 -6.74 5.34 15.25
N LEU A 759 -5.80 4.67 15.90
CA LEU A 759 -4.48 5.23 16.17
C LEU A 759 -3.44 4.81 15.10
N ASN A 760 -3.87 4.06 14.07
CA ASN A 760 -3.04 3.71 12.92
C ASN A 760 -3.84 3.92 11.63
N HIS A 761 -3.80 5.19 11.11
CA HIS A 761 -4.60 5.65 9.97
C HIS A 761 -3.80 6.68 9.17
N TYR A 762 -3.30 6.32 8.01
CA TYR A 762 -2.18 7.03 7.35
C TYR A 762 -2.53 8.36 6.67
N SER A 763 -3.81 8.73 6.47
CA SER A 763 -4.22 9.85 5.62
C SER A 763 -3.53 11.19 5.93
N TYR A 764 -3.44 11.59 7.21
CA TYR A 764 -2.73 12.81 7.62
C TYR A 764 -1.20 12.73 7.53
N GLY A 765 -0.64 11.54 7.31
CA GLY A 765 0.78 11.35 6.95
C GLY A 765 1.14 11.88 5.56
N SER A 766 0.14 12.29 4.77
CA SER A 766 0.32 12.93 3.45
C SER A 766 1.20 14.18 3.47
N ILE A 767 1.46 14.79 4.64
CA ILE A 767 2.40 15.89 4.83
C ILE A 767 3.84 15.56 4.35
N GLU A 768 4.24 14.27 4.35
CA GLU A 768 5.60 13.89 3.96
C GLU A 768 5.89 14.19 2.49
N ALA A 769 4.90 14.14 1.58
CA ALA A 769 5.11 14.54 0.19
C ALA A 769 5.61 16.01 0.09
N TRP A 770 5.06 16.92 0.91
CA TRP A 770 5.56 18.29 1.02
C TRP A 770 6.96 18.34 1.64
N MET A 771 7.26 17.49 2.63
CA MET A 771 8.61 17.44 3.22
C MET A 771 9.66 17.03 2.19
N TYR A 772 9.38 16.06 1.33
CA TYR A 772 10.26 15.68 0.21
C TYR A 772 10.32 16.76 -0.87
N GLY A 773 9.15 17.19 -1.35
CA GLY A 773 9.01 18.04 -2.52
C GLY A 773 9.40 19.50 -2.30
N ASP A 774 9.15 20.04 -1.10
CA ASP A 774 9.36 21.47 -0.79
C ASP A 774 10.42 21.69 0.29
N VAL A 775 10.38 21.00 1.44
CA VAL A 775 11.38 21.26 2.51
C VAL A 775 12.76 20.75 2.11
N ALA A 776 12.84 19.49 1.65
CA ALA A 776 14.06 18.94 1.05
C ALA A 776 14.26 19.41 -0.39
N GLY A 777 13.16 19.73 -1.08
CA GLY A 777 13.16 20.30 -2.41
C GLY A 777 13.38 19.31 -3.53
N ILE A 778 13.09 18.01 -3.37
CA ILE A 778 13.22 17.02 -4.45
C ILE A 778 11.85 16.77 -5.09
N ARG A 779 11.62 17.30 -6.28
CA ARG A 779 10.38 17.12 -7.02
C ARG A 779 10.68 16.70 -8.46
N GLU A 780 9.89 15.77 -9.00
CA GLU A 780 10.00 15.40 -10.41
C GLU A 780 9.56 16.57 -11.31
N SER A 781 10.31 16.79 -12.38
CA SER A 781 9.95 17.71 -13.48
C SER A 781 9.72 16.94 -14.77
N LYS A 782 10.13 15.66 -14.82
CA LYS A 782 9.78 14.70 -15.83
C LYS A 782 9.56 13.33 -15.16
N PRO A 783 8.60 12.54 -15.65
CA PRO A 783 8.28 11.24 -15.08
C PRO A 783 9.50 10.35 -14.85
N GLY A 784 9.49 9.61 -13.72
CA GLY A 784 10.58 8.75 -13.29
C GLY A 784 11.81 9.50 -12.79
N PHE A 785 11.68 10.80 -12.46
CA PHE A 785 12.80 11.64 -12.04
C PHE A 785 13.94 11.76 -13.07
N LYS A 786 13.67 11.55 -14.37
CA LYS A 786 14.65 11.82 -15.42
C LYS A 786 15.12 13.26 -15.40
N LYS A 787 14.27 14.16 -14.94
CA LYS A 787 14.59 15.51 -14.57
C LYS A 787 13.89 15.88 -13.27
N ALA A 788 14.66 16.43 -12.32
CA ALA A 788 14.13 16.93 -11.06
C ALA A 788 14.25 18.46 -10.95
N ALA A 789 13.33 19.08 -10.24
CA ALA A 789 13.54 20.37 -9.59
C ALA A 789 14.17 20.11 -8.21
N LEU A 790 15.26 20.80 -7.89
CA LEU A 790 15.91 20.80 -6.59
C LEU A 790 15.77 22.20 -6.00
N GLU A 791 14.66 22.41 -5.27
CA GLU A 791 14.22 23.73 -4.76
C GLU A 791 13.98 23.66 -3.25
N PRO A 792 15.04 23.53 -2.42
CA PRO A 792 14.88 23.43 -0.98
C PRO A 792 14.44 24.76 -0.35
N HIS A 793 13.58 24.65 0.69
CA HIS A 793 13.14 25.77 1.50
C HIS A 793 13.64 25.59 2.95
N PRO A 794 14.87 26.05 3.29
CA PRO A 794 15.42 25.88 4.63
C PRO A 794 14.68 26.72 5.68
N ASP A 795 14.51 26.12 6.87
CA ASP A 795 14.07 26.84 8.08
C ASP A 795 15.03 26.55 9.24
N GLU A 796 15.46 27.58 9.96
CA GLU A 796 16.46 27.47 11.02
C GLU A 796 16.03 26.57 12.20
N ARG A 797 14.72 26.41 12.41
CA ARG A 797 14.15 25.57 13.49
C ARG A 797 14.32 24.08 13.21
N LEU A 798 14.46 23.68 11.94
CA LEU A 798 14.82 22.35 11.51
C LEU A 798 16.32 22.11 11.54
N ARG A 799 17.17 23.19 11.58
CA ARG A 799 18.64 23.18 11.61
C ARG A 799 19.28 22.60 10.37
N TYR A 800 18.92 21.40 9.97
CA TYR A 800 19.39 20.73 8.77
C TYR A 800 18.29 19.78 8.25
N ILE A 801 18.46 19.36 7.01
CA ILE A 801 17.79 18.20 6.44
C ILE A 801 18.83 17.31 5.75
N ASP A 802 18.70 16.01 5.97
CA ASP A 802 19.35 14.98 5.20
C ASP A 802 18.26 14.15 4.51
N CYS A 803 18.10 14.34 3.19
CA CYS A 803 17.09 13.65 2.39
C CYS A 803 17.77 12.76 1.34
N LYS A 804 17.37 11.50 1.29
CA LYS A 804 17.76 10.52 0.28
C LYS A 804 16.50 9.93 -0.35
N LEU A 805 16.45 9.88 -1.69
CA LEU A 805 15.36 9.29 -2.46
C LEU A 805 15.90 8.38 -3.56
N GLU A 806 15.60 7.08 -3.48
CA GLU A 806 15.91 6.10 -4.50
C GLU A 806 14.81 6.10 -5.57
N THR A 807 15.06 6.75 -6.68
CA THR A 807 14.11 6.90 -7.79
C THR A 807 14.33 5.84 -8.87
N ALA A 808 13.44 5.81 -9.86
CA ALA A 808 13.55 4.91 -10.99
C ALA A 808 14.85 5.08 -11.82
N VAL A 809 15.46 6.27 -11.81
CA VAL A 809 16.75 6.53 -12.49
C VAL A 809 17.97 6.31 -11.60
N GLY A 810 17.79 6.24 -10.28
CA GLY A 810 18.86 6.14 -9.28
C GLY A 810 18.61 7.06 -8.08
N THR A 811 19.62 7.23 -7.24
CA THR A 811 19.49 7.95 -5.97
C THR A 811 19.72 9.44 -6.12
N TYR A 812 18.72 10.24 -5.76
CA TYR A 812 18.87 11.66 -5.47
C TYR A 812 19.17 11.88 -3.99
N GLU A 813 20.02 12.90 -3.70
CA GLU A 813 20.21 13.39 -2.34
C GLU A 813 20.05 14.91 -2.33
N SER A 814 19.40 15.43 -1.30
CA SER A 814 19.30 16.86 -1.02
C SER A 814 19.59 17.10 0.46
N HIS A 815 20.65 17.86 0.72
CA HIS A 815 21.06 18.21 2.06
C HIS A 815 21.20 19.72 2.17
N TRP A 816 20.66 20.28 3.25
CA TRP A 816 20.96 21.65 3.62
C TRP A 816 21.18 21.75 5.14
N LYS A 817 22.01 22.70 5.55
CA LYS A 817 22.37 22.90 6.95
C LYS A 817 22.71 24.36 7.23
N TYR A 818 22.16 24.89 8.32
CA TYR A 818 22.57 26.19 8.87
C TYR A 818 23.93 26.05 9.54
N GLU A 819 24.88 26.93 9.15
CA GLU A 819 26.17 27.08 9.77
C GLU A 819 26.10 28.07 10.93
N ALA A 820 27.17 28.13 11.76
CA ALA A 820 27.20 28.97 12.97
C ALA A 820 27.13 30.52 12.68
N ASP A 821 27.43 30.91 11.44
CA ASP A 821 27.37 32.33 11.00
C ASP A 821 26.00 32.69 10.38
N GLY A 822 25.05 31.74 10.38
CA GLY A 822 23.71 31.90 9.81
C GLY A 822 23.62 31.64 8.29
N SER A 823 24.73 31.34 7.63
CA SER A 823 24.70 30.89 6.23
C SER A 823 24.14 29.48 6.11
N VAL A 824 23.62 29.14 4.91
CA VAL A 824 23.12 27.78 4.64
C VAL A 824 24.05 27.10 3.64
N LYS A 825 24.52 25.90 4.01
CA LYS A 825 25.28 25.05 3.09
C LYS A 825 24.36 24.02 2.46
N TYR A 826 24.44 23.88 1.14
CA TYR A 826 23.66 22.93 0.33
C TYR A 826 24.60 21.91 -0.31
N ARG A 827 24.14 20.66 -0.37
CA ARG A 827 24.76 19.56 -1.12
C ARG A 827 23.68 18.78 -1.85
N PHE A 828 23.88 18.53 -3.15
CA PHE A 828 22.96 17.75 -3.96
C PHE A 828 23.71 16.62 -4.67
N VAL A 829 23.09 15.45 -4.77
CA VAL A 829 23.56 14.35 -5.62
C VAL A 829 22.51 14.07 -6.67
N ILE A 830 22.92 14.07 -7.93
CA ILE A 830 22.08 13.74 -9.10
C ILE A 830 22.56 12.42 -9.67
N PRO A 831 21.68 11.40 -9.84
CA PRO A 831 22.07 10.08 -10.32
C PRO A 831 22.45 10.07 -11.81
N PHE A 832 23.12 8.98 -12.21
CA PHE A 832 23.43 8.70 -13.62
C PHE A 832 22.16 8.70 -14.48
N GLY A 833 22.22 9.33 -15.65
CA GLY A 833 21.11 9.40 -16.61
C GLY A 833 20.07 10.48 -16.30
N ALA A 834 20.23 11.22 -15.20
CA ALA A 834 19.31 12.26 -14.78
C ALA A 834 19.88 13.68 -14.99
N GLU A 835 18.95 14.62 -15.03
CA GLU A 835 19.21 16.07 -15.02
C GLU A 835 18.49 16.72 -13.84
N ALA A 836 18.97 17.87 -13.36
CA ALA A 836 18.23 18.65 -12.38
C ALA A 836 18.35 20.15 -12.67
N LEU A 837 17.32 20.88 -12.23
CA LEU A 837 17.35 22.34 -12.12
C LEU A 837 17.41 22.70 -10.63
N ILE A 838 18.58 23.14 -10.17
CA ILE A 838 18.76 23.63 -8.81
C ILE A 838 18.32 25.09 -8.76
N ARG A 839 17.43 25.43 -7.82
CA ARG A 839 17.03 26.78 -7.50
C ARG A 839 17.22 27.02 -6.01
N LEU A 840 18.06 27.98 -5.66
CA LEU A 840 18.33 28.32 -4.26
C LEU A 840 17.46 29.51 -3.82
N PRO A 841 17.16 29.64 -2.50
CA PRO A 841 16.36 30.74 -1.98
C PRO A 841 16.89 32.16 -2.29
N ASP A 842 18.20 32.28 -2.53
CA ASP A 842 18.85 33.57 -2.91
C ASP A 842 18.69 33.94 -4.39
N GLY A 843 17.93 33.14 -5.17
CA GLY A 843 17.62 33.34 -6.58
C GLY A 843 18.64 32.73 -7.56
N ARG A 844 19.73 32.11 -7.09
CA ARG A 844 20.65 31.37 -7.96
C ARG A 844 19.95 30.18 -8.59
N THR A 845 20.16 29.98 -9.89
CA THR A 845 19.59 28.87 -10.65
C THR A 845 20.68 28.22 -11.49
N GLU A 846 20.80 26.89 -11.40
CA GLU A 846 21.79 26.12 -12.17
C GLU A 846 21.18 24.84 -12.73
N ALA A 847 21.33 24.62 -14.04
CA ALA A 847 20.96 23.35 -14.69
C ALA A 847 22.16 22.39 -14.65
N VAL A 848 21.97 21.24 -14.08
CA VAL A 848 23.02 20.26 -13.79
C VAL A 848 22.67 18.87 -14.31
N THR A 849 23.69 18.05 -14.47
CA THR A 849 23.57 16.62 -14.85
C THR A 849 24.10 15.75 -13.71
N ALA A 850 24.12 14.42 -13.90
CA ALA A 850 24.67 13.47 -12.93
C ALA A 850 25.97 13.98 -12.27
N GLY A 851 26.03 13.93 -10.94
CA GLY A 851 27.17 14.40 -10.16
C GLY A 851 26.81 14.94 -8.79
N GLU A 852 27.82 15.44 -8.06
CA GLU A 852 27.67 16.08 -6.76
C GLU A 852 27.94 17.57 -6.86
N TYR A 853 27.09 18.39 -6.25
CA TYR A 853 27.12 19.86 -6.29
C TYR A 853 26.98 20.42 -4.89
N THR A 854 27.79 21.45 -4.58
CA THR A 854 27.78 22.10 -3.26
C THR A 854 27.69 23.62 -3.44
N PHE A 855 26.83 24.25 -2.64
CA PHE A 855 26.62 25.69 -2.63
C PHE A 855 26.66 26.22 -1.19
N CYS A 856 26.99 27.53 -1.05
CA CYS A 856 26.85 28.29 0.20
C CYS A 856 25.93 29.46 -0.08
N GLY A 857 24.85 29.60 0.73
CA GLY A 857 23.84 30.65 0.62
C GLY A 857 23.94 31.69 1.72
#